data_32fd0e400931c498bba32ff686ca1ef8
#
_entry.id   32fd0e400931c498bba32ff686ca1ef8
#
_cell.length_a   1.000
_cell.length_b   1.000
_cell.length_c   1.000
_cell.angle_alpha   90.00
_cell.angle_beta   90.00
_cell.angle_gamma   90.00
#
_symmetry.space_group_name_H-M   'P 1'
#
loop_
_entity.id
_entity.type
_entity.pdbx_description
1 polymer ?
#
loop_
_entity_poly.entity_id
_entity_poly.type
_entity_poly.pdbx_seq_one_letter_code
_entity_poly.pdbx_strand_id
1 'polypeptide(L)'
;MKHKFLLATPLALGVCLVAPAHGQVATQQPQDPAAKLSGAPDQVAPGHPAPVAAAANAGLGEIVVTAQRQSQSLQKVPIAVSAVTAANLQSRQIMSTEQVEAAVPNLTMSENGVSVTPFLRGVGSNQSNPNDEPSVATYVDGVYIASPTGNIFKFNNVERIEVLKGPQGTLFGRNATGGVIQVITRDPEQKPKLEASVGYGSYNTVEANAYATAGIAPDLAADISLVWDKNFDGYGHDVVRHVDIFKRDELGVRSKILWTPGDRTEVRLSGDYSRLNSTGDDYQLTPAVAAAKGLPYPGKRNTNTDFPNVGNNRVYGGSLRIDHDLDFARFVSISAYRHVVGDFHLDQDSSPIPIVLSFINQYARTYSQEVQLLAPKDSKINWLVGGYYFHADYAYKPLTIEGLAALPFTQEDLHGSQTTDSLSAYGQATVPIFENTNLTGGLRFTHERQATDGSVVADGATLVPNIHQNQGINRLTWRASLDHNFSPDILGYISYNRGIKSGGFNMINAGTPGYKPEVLDAYEAGLKTQFFDHRIRLNVAGFYYDYKDIQVFSVTGGGAVLTTNAARAHVYGMDMDFAFKMNSALTLSAGFGYLNGHYTKFPNATFTSATGTQTIGDASGNEMIYAPHTSANLSLDYSIPTSVGKISANGSVQYRDRVYVTADNRLAIPDYAVVNVSVGWTSLDNRFSVNVWARNLTNTAYYANRTEQALGDIQYLAPPRVVGVTFGLKTR
;
A
#
# COMPACT_ATOMS: atom_id res chain seq x y z
N MET A 1 6.34 -6.72 -50.35
CA MET A 1 6.80 -5.49 -51.06
C MET A 1 6.12 -4.26 -50.46
N LYS A 2 6.90 -3.25 -50.19
CA LYS A 2 6.63 -1.90 -49.73
C LYS A 2 6.52 -1.70 -48.21
N HIS A 3 7.71 -1.41 -47.66
CA HIS A 3 7.94 -0.68 -46.41
C HIS A 3 7.30 0.70 -46.40
N LYS A 4 6.70 1.13 -45.27
CA LYS A 4 6.61 2.54 -44.92
C LYS A 4 7.15 2.73 -43.51
N PHE A 5 8.34 3.30 -43.43
CA PHE A 5 8.91 3.94 -42.26
C PHE A 5 8.09 5.20 -41.95
N LEU A 6 7.67 5.37 -40.70
CA LEU A 6 7.27 6.67 -40.15
C LEU A 6 8.29 7.05 -39.09
N LEU A 7 9.00 8.11 -39.39
CA LEU A 7 9.93 8.80 -38.51
C LEU A 7 9.18 9.46 -37.35
N ALA A 8 9.61 9.15 -36.14
CA ALA A 8 9.23 9.90 -34.93
C ALA A 8 10.16 11.09 -34.79
N THR A 9 9.61 12.28 -34.83
CA THR A 9 10.27 13.55 -34.52
C THR A 9 10.39 13.73 -33.01
N PRO A 10 11.57 14.13 -32.48
CA PRO A 10 11.70 14.48 -31.06
C PRO A 10 11.19 15.90 -30.83
N LEU A 11 10.31 16.06 -29.83
CA LEU A 11 9.89 17.35 -29.31
C LEU A 11 11.02 17.93 -28.47
N ALA A 12 11.70 18.95 -29.00
CA ALA A 12 12.67 19.75 -28.26
C ALA A 12 11.92 20.76 -27.38
N LEU A 13 12.03 20.61 -26.06
CA LEU A 13 11.66 21.65 -25.10
C LEU A 13 12.74 22.74 -25.11
N GLY A 14 12.43 23.87 -25.73
CA GLY A 14 13.24 25.06 -25.64
C GLY A 14 13.11 25.75 -24.29
N VAL A 15 14.19 25.74 -23.50
CA VAL A 15 14.32 26.56 -22.29
C VAL A 15 14.72 27.95 -22.71
N CYS A 16 13.81 28.94 -22.60
CA CYS A 16 14.14 30.36 -22.73
C CYS A 16 14.87 30.84 -21.48
N LEU A 17 16.18 31.03 -21.59
CA LEU A 17 16.99 31.79 -20.65
C LEU A 17 16.79 33.29 -20.92
N VAL A 18 16.13 33.99 -20.01
CA VAL A 18 16.11 35.47 -20.00
C VAL A 18 17.27 35.94 -19.13
N ALA A 19 18.23 36.60 -19.75
CA ALA A 19 19.33 37.30 -19.06
C ALA A 19 18.85 38.65 -18.53
N PRO A 20 19.28 39.09 -17.33
CA PRO A 20 18.96 40.45 -16.84
C PRO A 20 19.92 41.47 -17.43
N ALA A 21 19.34 42.56 -17.94
CA ALA A 21 20.05 43.74 -18.40
C ALA A 21 20.57 44.55 -17.20
N HIS A 22 21.84 44.91 -17.26
CA HIS A 22 22.50 45.83 -16.33
C HIS A 22 22.12 47.30 -16.67
N GLY A 23 21.71 48.04 -15.66
CA GLY A 23 21.63 49.48 -15.66
C GLY A 23 22.33 50.05 -14.44
N GLN A 24 23.35 50.86 -14.68
CA GLN A 24 24.23 51.46 -13.68
C GLN A 24 23.74 52.83 -13.17
N VAL A 25 24.13 53.13 -11.93
CA VAL A 25 24.62 54.38 -11.33
C VAL A 25 23.60 55.34 -10.70
N ALA A 26 23.67 55.56 -9.39
CA ALA A 26 24.35 56.71 -8.79
C ALA A 26 24.34 56.69 -7.25
N THR A 27 25.51 56.92 -6.71
CA THR A 27 25.86 57.15 -5.32
C THR A 27 25.26 58.43 -4.73
N GLN A 28 24.82 58.40 -3.47
CA GLN A 28 25.13 59.41 -2.44
C GLN A 28 24.72 58.96 -1.04
N GLN A 29 25.69 58.90 -0.13
CA GLN A 29 25.59 59.08 1.32
C GLN A 29 26.06 60.50 1.67
N PRO A 30 25.96 61.06 2.90
CA PRO A 30 25.50 60.53 4.18
C PRO A 30 24.63 61.50 5.01
N GLN A 31 24.09 61.10 6.13
CA GLN A 31 24.25 61.68 7.51
C GLN A 31 23.08 61.34 8.43
N ASP A 32 23.45 60.73 9.52
CA ASP A 32 22.70 60.66 10.78
C ASP A 32 22.71 62.05 11.49
N PRO A 33 21.76 62.44 12.38
CA PRO A 33 21.66 61.89 13.73
C PRO A 33 20.26 61.84 14.42
N ALA A 34 20.16 60.88 15.31
CA ALA A 34 19.41 60.80 16.53
C ALA A 34 18.27 61.78 16.89
N ALA A 35 17.06 61.23 17.22
CA ALA A 35 16.27 61.59 18.42
C ALA A 35 15.13 60.59 18.67
N LYS A 36 15.17 60.01 19.82
CA LYS A 36 14.23 59.53 20.83
C LYS A 36 12.70 59.61 20.64
N LEU A 37 12.04 58.48 21.05
CA LEU A 37 10.95 58.30 21.99
C LEU A 37 9.52 58.08 21.45
N SER A 38 8.99 56.95 21.95
CA SER A 38 7.68 56.60 22.49
C SER A 38 6.73 55.83 21.58
N GLY A 39 6.58 54.58 21.77
CA GLY A 39 5.60 53.82 22.54
C GLY A 39 4.22 53.68 21.89
N ALA A 40 3.95 52.57 21.23
CA ALA A 40 2.63 51.88 21.25
C ALA A 40 2.84 50.43 20.80
N PRO A 41 2.10 49.45 21.30
CA PRO A 41 2.37 48.05 21.04
C PRO A 41 1.79 47.66 19.69
N ASP A 42 2.66 47.12 18.80
CA ASP A 42 2.25 46.45 17.58
C ASP A 42 1.44 45.22 17.93
N GLN A 43 0.22 45.18 17.44
CA GLN A 43 -0.59 43.94 17.38
C GLN A 43 0.07 42.98 16.42
N VAL A 44 0.60 41.90 16.96
CA VAL A 44 1.10 40.77 16.18
C VAL A 44 -0.11 40.02 15.61
N ALA A 45 -0.24 40.03 14.28
CA ALA A 45 -1.12 39.11 13.56
C ALA A 45 -0.74 37.67 13.92
N PRO A 46 -1.70 36.72 14.03
CA PRO A 46 -1.41 35.31 14.31
C PRO A 46 -0.77 34.69 13.05
N GLY A 47 0.55 34.76 13.00
CA GLY A 47 1.36 34.03 12.05
C GLY A 47 1.26 32.52 12.34
N HIS A 48 1.26 31.72 11.27
CA HIS A 48 1.53 30.27 11.35
C HIS A 48 2.76 30.05 12.25
N PRO A 49 2.76 29.02 13.11
CA PRO A 49 3.95 28.73 13.91
C PRO A 49 5.09 28.43 12.92
N ALA A 50 6.04 29.35 12.83
CA ALA A 50 7.34 29.09 12.25
C ALA A 50 7.91 27.84 12.93
N PRO A 51 8.65 26.96 12.25
CA PRO A 51 9.31 25.86 12.89
C PRO A 51 10.18 26.44 14.00
N VAL A 52 9.77 26.23 15.24
CA VAL A 52 10.54 26.57 16.44
C VAL A 52 11.90 25.93 16.24
N ALA A 53 12.95 26.74 16.21
CA ALA A 53 14.34 26.27 16.22
C ALA A 53 14.43 25.24 17.35
N ALA A 54 14.60 23.96 16.98
CA ALA A 54 14.59 22.86 17.90
C ALA A 54 15.74 23.06 18.90
N ALA A 55 15.41 23.48 20.10
CA ALA A 55 16.17 23.08 21.26
C ALA A 55 16.35 21.56 21.10
N ALA A 56 17.57 21.05 21.19
CA ALA A 56 17.89 19.64 20.96
C ALA A 56 17.03 18.78 21.90
N ASN A 57 15.81 18.42 21.46
CA ASN A 57 14.91 17.57 22.21
C ASN A 57 15.63 16.24 22.43
N ALA A 58 15.93 15.93 23.67
CA ALA A 58 16.60 14.69 24.07
C ALA A 58 15.74 13.46 23.70
N GLY A 59 14.43 13.64 23.48
CA GLY A 59 13.44 12.60 23.19
C GLY A 59 13.24 12.25 21.71
N LEU A 60 12.37 11.28 21.46
CA LEU A 60 11.82 10.93 20.16
C LEU A 60 10.90 12.05 19.68
N GLY A 61 10.94 12.38 18.40
CA GLY A 61 10.01 13.35 17.81
C GLY A 61 8.57 12.87 17.89
N GLU A 62 7.65 13.83 18.00
CA GLU A 62 6.22 13.56 17.90
C GLU A 62 5.87 13.06 16.49
N ILE A 63 5.05 12.01 16.42
CA ILE A 63 4.51 11.49 15.15
C ILE A 63 3.05 11.89 15.09
N VAL A 64 2.69 12.65 14.08
CA VAL A 64 1.30 13.02 13.77
C VAL A 64 0.74 12.01 12.77
N VAL A 65 -0.47 11.53 13.05
CA VAL A 65 -1.22 10.60 12.19
C VAL A 65 -2.61 11.14 11.87
N THR A 66 -3.21 10.62 10.78
CA THR A 66 -4.55 10.99 10.31
C THR A 66 -5.55 9.82 10.47
N ALA A 67 -5.29 8.93 11.42
CA ALA A 67 -6.01 7.68 11.63
C ALA A 67 -7.53 7.85 11.88
N GLN A 68 -7.98 8.99 12.41
CA GLN A 68 -9.39 9.31 12.62
C GLN A 68 -9.90 10.43 11.70
N ARG A 69 -9.36 10.54 10.48
CA ARG A 69 -9.67 11.62 9.53
C ARG A 69 -9.29 13.02 10.03
N GLN A 70 -8.55 13.10 11.14
CA GLN A 70 -8.04 14.33 11.75
C GLN A 70 -6.58 14.14 12.11
N SER A 71 -5.80 15.21 12.01
CA SER A 71 -4.39 15.21 12.43
C SER A 71 -4.30 15.16 13.95
N GLN A 72 -3.74 14.10 14.51
CA GLN A 72 -3.59 13.86 15.93
C GLN A 72 -2.22 13.25 16.24
N SER A 73 -1.71 13.46 17.45
CA SER A 73 -0.53 12.75 17.94
C SER A 73 -0.78 11.24 17.96
N LEU A 74 0.15 10.45 17.45
CA LEU A 74 0.09 8.97 17.50
C LEU A 74 -0.20 8.45 18.92
N GLN A 75 0.34 9.11 19.96
CA GLN A 75 0.20 8.71 21.36
C GLN A 75 -1.19 9.03 21.94
N LYS A 76 -1.97 9.89 21.28
CA LYS A 76 -3.32 10.28 21.72
C LYS A 76 -4.46 9.60 20.97
N VAL A 77 -4.15 8.76 19.98
CA VAL A 77 -5.16 8.06 19.17
C VAL A 77 -5.46 6.69 19.77
N PRO A 78 -6.70 6.38 20.25
CA PRO A 78 -7.06 5.09 20.84
C PRO A 78 -7.31 4.01 19.78
N ILE A 79 -6.29 3.72 18.98
CA ILE A 79 -6.25 2.68 17.94
C ILE A 79 -4.81 2.17 17.85
N ALA A 80 -4.62 0.88 17.53
CA ALA A 80 -3.33 0.35 17.16
C ALA A 80 -2.91 0.90 15.78
N VAL A 81 -1.85 1.69 15.73
CA VAL A 81 -1.31 2.31 14.49
C VAL A 81 0.21 2.16 14.48
N SER A 82 0.74 1.62 13.38
CA SER A 82 2.17 1.70 13.07
C SER A 82 2.38 2.82 12.04
N ALA A 83 3.27 3.77 12.35
CA ALA A 83 3.59 4.89 11.48
C ALA A 83 5.06 4.84 11.04
N VAL A 84 5.30 4.84 9.73
CA VAL A 84 6.63 4.79 9.12
C VAL A 84 6.89 6.11 8.43
N THR A 85 7.84 6.89 8.94
CA THR A 85 8.19 8.20 8.40
C THR A 85 9.05 8.10 7.14
N ALA A 86 9.15 9.17 6.33
CA ALA A 86 10.03 9.23 5.17
C ALA A 86 11.50 8.88 5.52
N ALA A 87 11.99 9.34 6.67
CA ALA A 87 13.34 9.01 7.13
C ALA A 87 13.51 7.51 7.39
N ASN A 88 12.52 6.85 8.01
CA ASN A 88 12.54 5.41 8.27
C ASN A 88 12.40 4.60 6.96
N LEU A 89 11.58 5.06 6.00
CA LEU A 89 11.50 4.43 4.67
C LEU A 89 12.87 4.45 3.99
N GLN A 90 13.52 5.60 3.98
CA GLN A 90 14.83 5.77 3.36
C GLN A 90 15.94 4.97 4.06
N SER A 91 16.04 5.04 5.41
CA SER A 91 17.10 4.35 6.17
C SER A 91 16.99 2.84 6.06
N ARG A 92 15.76 2.28 6.05
CA ARG A 92 15.47 0.85 5.93
C ARG A 92 15.38 0.35 4.49
N GLN A 93 15.58 1.21 3.50
CA GLN A 93 15.49 0.88 2.07
C GLN A 93 14.11 0.35 1.64
N ILE A 94 13.03 0.89 2.22
CA ILE A 94 11.64 0.58 1.85
C ILE A 94 11.22 1.55 0.74
N MET A 95 11.10 1.04 -0.49
CA MET A 95 10.92 1.85 -1.69
C MET A 95 9.57 1.64 -2.38
N SER A 96 8.78 0.65 -1.94
CA SER A 96 7.53 0.27 -2.59
C SER A 96 6.52 -0.31 -1.59
N THR A 97 5.27 -0.48 -2.04
CA THR A 97 4.18 -0.97 -1.20
C THR A 97 4.42 -2.37 -0.65
N GLU A 98 4.93 -3.29 -1.46
CA GLU A 98 5.22 -4.67 -1.05
C GLU A 98 6.26 -4.73 0.09
N GLN A 99 7.16 -3.77 0.18
CA GLN A 99 8.22 -3.75 1.20
C GLN A 99 7.77 -3.17 2.54
N VAL A 100 6.56 -2.62 2.67
CA VAL A 100 6.06 -2.04 3.93
C VAL A 100 5.96 -3.08 5.04
N GLU A 101 5.76 -4.36 4.70
CA GLU A 101 5.74 -5.47 5.68
C GLU A 101 7.03 -5.54 6.51
N ALA A 102 8.17 -5.09 5.97
CA ALA A 102 9.45 -5.07 6.70
C ALA A 102 9.48 -4.11 7.90
N ALA A 103 8.54 -3.16 7.96
CA ALA A 103 8.47 -2.18 9.04
C ALA A 103 7.26 -2.36 9.95
N VAL A 104 6.27 -3.18 9.58
CA VAL A 104 4.98 -3.27 10.28
C VAL A 104 4.73 -4.72 10.71
N PRO A 105 4.75 -5.02 12.03
CA PRO A 105 4.44 -6.37 12.51
C PRO A 105 2.99 -6.75 12.22
N ASN A 106 2.74 -8.05 12.01
CA ASN A 106 1.47 -8.65 11.62
C ASN A 106 0.90 -8.14 10.27
N LEU A 107 1.70 -7.46 9.46
CA LEU A 107 1.42 -7.18 8.05
C LEU A 107 2.18 -8.19 7.19
N THR A 108 1.48 -8.86 6.28
CA THR A 108 2.05 -9.78 5.30
C THR A 108 1.54 -9.38 3.92
N MET A 109 2.41 -9.27 2.93
CA MET A 109 2.02 -9.00 1.56
C MET A 109 1.93 -10.31 0.78
N SER A 110 0.77 -10.58 0.18
CA SER A 110 0.61 -11.64 -0.81
C SER A 110 0.92 -11.05 -2.18
N GLU A 111 2.06 -11.41 -2.73
CA GLU A 111 2.46 -11.01 -4.07
C GLU A 111 1.94 -12.03 -5.08
N ASN A 112 1.28 -11.55 -6.13
CA ASN A 112 0.83 -12.36 -7.26
C ASN A 112 1.17 -11.57 -8.52
N GLY A 113 2.44 -11.59 -8.87
CA GLY A 113 3.12 -10.92 -9.96
C GLY A 113 2.90 -9.43 -10.09
N VAL A 114 1.78 -9.08 -10.65
CA VAL A 114 1.41 -7.71 -10.95
C VAL A 114 0.34 -7.17 -10.00
N SER A 115 0.03 -7.91 -8.94
CA SER A 115 -0.88 -7.50 -7.88
C SER A 115 -0.28 -7.76 -6.49
N VAL A 116 -0.61 -6.90 -5.54
CA VAL A 116 -0.26 -7.07 -4.13
C VAL A 116 -1.50 -6.91 -3.28
N THR A 117 -1.75 -7.91 -2.44
CA THR A 117 -2.85 -7.87 -1.49
C THR A 117 -2.32 -7.97 -0.06
N PRO A 118 -2.60 -6.98 0.78
CA PRO A 118 -2.16 -7.00 2.17
C PRO A 118 -3.05 -7.90 3.03
N PHE A 119 -2.40 -8.66 3.92
CA PHE A 119 -2.99 -9.34 5.06
C PHE A 119 -2.53 -8.65 6.33
N LEU A 120 -3.45 -8.22 7.15
CA LEU A 120 -3.14 -7.56 8.42
C LEU A 120 -3.80 -8.32 9.56
N ARG A 121 -2.98 -8.82 10.50
CA ARG A 121 -3.44 -9.72 11.58
C ARG A 121 -4.20 -10.95 11.04
N GLY A 122 -3.72 -11.54 9.94
CA GLY A 122 -4.34 -12.69 9.27
C GLY A 122 -5.63 -12.39 8.49
N VAL A 123 -6.09 -11.15 8.46
CA VAL A 123 -7.27 -10.72 7.69
C VAL A 123 -6.82 -10.13 6.35
N GLY A 124 -7.19 -10.76 5.26
CA GLY A 124 -6.78 -10.38 3.90
C GLY A 124 -7.52 -11.16 2.84
N SER A 125 -7.12 -10.99 1.59
CA SER A 125 -7.58 -11.77 0.43
C SER A 125 -6.39 -12.02 -0.47
N ASN A 126 -6.23 -13.23 -1.00
CA ASN A 126 -5.17 -13.59 -1.94
C ASN A 126 -5.64 -13.56 -3.41
N GLN A 127 -6.75 -12.91 -3.67
CA GLN A 127 -7.34 -12.79 -5.00
C GLN A 127 -6.78 -11.57 -5.74
N SER A 128 -6.66 -11.68 -7.07
CA SER A 128 -6.11 -10.64 -7.93
C SER A 128 -7.02 -10.22 -9.09
N ASN A 129 -8.29 -10.71 -9.10
CA ASN A 129 -9.26 -10.24 -10.10
C ASN A 129 -9.52 -8.73 -9.93
N PRO A 130 -9.84 -8.00 -11.00
CA PRO A 130 -9.99 -6.55 -10.94
C PRO A 130 -11.08 -6.08 -9.97
N ASN A 131 -12.14 -6.89 -9.73
CA ASN A 131 -13.25 -6.59 -8.82
C ASN A 131 -13.06 -7.13 -7.38
N ASP A 132 -11.98 -7.87 -7.11
CA ASP A 132 -11.70 -8.43 -5.77
C ASP A 132 -10.97 -7.38 -4.92
N GLU A 133 -11.73 -6.46 -4.37
CA GLU A 133 -11.18 -5.42 -3.51
C GLU A 133 -10.58 -6.02 -2.23
N PRO A 134 -9.35 -5.63 -1.83
CA PRO A 134 -8.66 -6.20 -0.65
C PRO A 134 -9.40 -5.94 0.65
N SER A 135 -9.28 -6.86 1.65
CA SER A 135 -9.83 -6.68 3.00
C SER A 135 -9.07 -5.65 3.85
N VAL A 136 -7.87 -5.27 3.44
CA VAL A 136 -7.09 -4.15 3.99
C VAL A 136 -7.07 -3.04 2.96
N ALA A 137 -7.75 -1.94 3.25
CA ALA A 137 -7.94 -0.85 2.30
C ALA A 137 -6.67 0.01 2.17
N THR A 138 -6.24 0.28 0.95
CA THR A 138 -5.12 1.20 0.66
C THR A 138 -5.66 2.57 0.25
N TYR A 139 -5.13 3.62 0.86
CA TYR A 139 -5.43 5.02 0.54
C TYR A 139 -4.17 5.79 0.21
N VAL A 140 -4.22 6.68 -0.78
CA VAL A 140 -3.18 7.67 -1.09
C VAL A 140 -3.81 9.05 -0.99
N ASP A 141 -3.33 9.88 -0.06
CA ASP A 141 -3.86 11.23 0.23
C ASP A 141 -5.40 11.25 0.42
N GLY A 142 -5.96 10.21 1.02
CA GLY A 142 -7.40 10.04 1.26
C GLY A 142 -8.18 9.42 0.11
N VAL A 143 -7.56 9.12 -1.03
CA VAL A 143 -8.18 8.45 -2.19
C VAL A 143 -8.04 6.94 -2.08
N TYR A 144 -9.14 6.21 -2.14
CA TYR A 144 -9.18 4.75 -2.06
C TYR A 144 -8.66 4.09 -3.36
N ILE A 145 -7.79 3.10 -3.21
CA ILE A 145 -7.26 2.25 -4.30
C ILE A 145 -7.99 0.91 -4.25
N ALA A 146 -8.99 0.73 -5.10
CA ALA A 146 -9.90 -0.41 -5.03
C ALA A 146 -9.31 -1.71 -5.61
N SER A 147 -8.54 -1.62 -6.70
CA SER A 147 -8.01 -2.80 -7.40
C SER A 147 -6.71 -3.32 -6.80
N PRO A 148 -6.55 -4.64 -6.61
CA PRO A 148 -5.28 -5.25 -6.17
C PRO A 148 -4.10 -4.88 -7.06
N THR A 149 -4.31 -4.82 -8.38
CA THR A 149 -3.31 -4.43 -9.38
C THR A 149 -2.88 -2.96 -9.22
N GLY A 150 -3.75 -2.10 -8.67
CA GLY A 150 -3.44 -0.71 -8.36
C GLY A 150 -2.58 -0.51 -7.11
N ASN A 151 -2.39 -1.55 -6.30
CA ASN A 151 -1.64 -1.49 -5.04
C ASN A 151 -0.12 -1.65 -5.20
N ILE A 152 0.38 -1.99 -6.38
CA ILE A 152 1.82 -2.03 -6.65
C ILE A 152 2.27 -0.67 -7.18
N PHE A 153 3.06 0.04 -6.40
CA PHE A 153 3.71 1.28 -6.83
C PHE A 153 4.94 1.62 -5.98
N LYS A 154 5.89 2.27 -6.61
CA LYS A 154 7.08 2.83 -5.94
C LYS A 154 6.69 4.09 -5.16
N PHE A 155 7.34 4.29 -4.02
CA PHE A 155 7.16 5.47 -3.21
C PHE A 155 7.92 6.66 -3.79
N ASN A 156 7.18 7.69 -4.17
CA ASN A 156 7.74 8.97 -4.53
C ASN A 156 7.09 10.06 -3.68
N ASN A 157 7.89 10.98 -3.17
CA ASN A 157 7.41 12.12 -2.38
C ASN A 157 6.53 11.75 -1.18
N VAL A 158 6.76 10.57 -0.55
CA VAL A 158 6.01 10.13 0.63
C VAL A 158 6.52 10.85 1.87
N GLU A 159 5.60 11.40 2.66
CA GLU A 159 5.87 11.97 3.98
C GLU A 159 5.88 10.88 5.05
N ARG A 160 4.85 10.03 5.04
CA ARG A 160 4.71 8.89 5.96
C ARG A 160 3.71 7.86 5.44
N ILE A 161 3.80 6.66 5.99
CA ILE A 161 2.80 5.60 5.82
C ILE A 161 2.22 5.30 7.19
N GLU A 162 0.90 5.26 7.28
CA GLU A 162 0.14 4.92 8.48
C GLU A 162 -0.56 3.58 8.24
N VAL A 163 -0.33 2.59 9.12
CA VAL A 163 -1.03 1.31 9.06
C VAL A 163 -1.92 1.19 10.30
N LEU A 164 -3.22 1.37 10.08
CA LEU A 164 -4.26 1.26 11.09
C LEU A 164 -4.69 -0.20 11.19
N LYS A 165 -4.46 -0.82 12.34
CA LYS A 165 -4.70 -2.24 12.54
C LYS A 165 -6.09 -2.51 13.07
N GLY A 166 -6.74 -3.55 12.55
CA GLY A 166 -8.12 -3.90 12.86
C GLY A 166 -9.18 -3.07 12.10
N PRO A 167 -10.47 -3.44 12.23
CA PRO A 167 -11.54 -2.89 11.42
C PRO A 167 -11.68 -1.36 11.54
N GLN A 168 -11.73 -0.68 10.38
CA GLN A 168 -11.93 0.76 10.26
C GLN A 168 -13.22 1.09 9.48
N GLY A 169 -14.22 0.18 9.49
CA GLY A 169 -15.42 0.27 8.68
C GLY A 169 -16.26 1.52 8.90
N THR A 170 -16.22 2.15 10.07
CA THR A 170 -16.97 3.37 10.36
C THR A 170 -16.48 4.57 9.58
N LEU A 171 -15.20 4.89 9.62
CA LEU A 171 -14.62 6.09 8.99
C LEU A 171 -14.09 5.85 7.56
N PHE A 172 -13.58 4.65 7.29
CA PHE A 172 -13.03 4.32 5.98
C PHE A 172 -13.99 3.48 5.12
N GLY A 173 -15.00 2.89 5.73
CA GLY A 173 -16.09 2.23 5.03
C GLY A 173 -15.81 0.78 4.66
N ARG A 174 -16.34 0.38 3.51
CA ARG A 174 -16.22 -0.99 2.99
C ARG A 174 -14.75 -1.37 2.79
N ASN A 175 -14.48 -2.65 2.89
CA ASN A 175 -13.15 -3.24 2.59
C ASN A 175 -12.01 -2.78 3.52
N ALA A 176 -12.32 -2.12 4.64
CA ALA A 176 -11.39 -1.81 5.72
C ALA A 176 -11.57 -2.80 6.90
N THR A 177 -11.75 -4.09 6.59
CA THR A 177 -12.06 -5.15 7.55
C THR A 177 -10.84 -5.57 8.36
N GLY A 178 -9.69 -5.77 7.72
CA GLY A 178 -8.41 -6.07 8.38
C GLY A 178 -7.71 -4.81 8.88
N GLY A 179 -7.97 -3.68 8.23
CA GLY A 179 -7.34 -2.39 8.55
C GLY A 179 -7.22 -1.47 7.36
N VAL A 180 -6.36 -0.46 7.51
CA VAL A 180 -6.11 0.55 6.47
C VAL A 180 -4.61 0.83 6.36
N ILE A 181 -4.09 0.91 5.14
CA ILE A 181 -2.78 1.45 4.81
C ILE A 181 -2.99 2.83 4.19
N GLN A 182 -2.51 3.89 4.84
CA GLN A 182 -2.55 5.25 4.32
C GLN A 182 -1.16 5.70 3.90
N VAL A 183 -0.99 6.07 2.65
CA VAL A 183 0.20 6.71 2.12
C VAL A 183 -0.08 8.21 2.04
N ILE A 184 0.66 8.99 2.80
CA ILE A 184 0.54 10.44 2.84
C ILE A 184 1.74 11.03 2.10
N THR A 185 1.49 11.84 1.08
CA THR A 185 2.54 12.51 0.30
C THR A 185 2.76 13.94 0.81
N ARG A 186 3.98 14.45 0.62
CA ARG A 186 4.33 15.83 0.99
C ARG A 186 3.44 16.82 0.26
N ASP A 187 3.10 17.92 0.91
CA ASP A 187 2.46 19.06 0.24
C ASP A 187 3.52 19.97 -0.41
N PRO A 188 3.16 20.67 -1.50
CA PRO A 188 4.03 21.65 -2.13
C PRO A 188 4.42 22.78 -1.17
N GLU A 189 5.67 23.27 -1.30
CA GLU A 189 6.20 24.33 -0.48
C GLU A 189 6.38 25.61 -1.31
N GLN A 190 6.19 26.78 -0.68
CA GLN A 190 6.45 28.09 -1.33
C GLN A 190 7.93 28.30 -1.64
N LYS A 191 8.83 27.78 -0.77
CA LYS A 191 10.27 27.88 -0.97
C LYS A 191 10.70 26.88 -2.05
N PRO A 192 11.39 27.33 -3.13
CA PRO A 192 11.89 26.43 -4.15
C PRO A 192 12.85 25.39 -3.57
N LYS A 193 12.60 24.12 -3.88
CA LYS A 193 13.46 22.98 -3.52
C LYS A 193 13.57 22.04 -4.71
N LEU A 194 14.75 21.47 -4.87
CA LEU A 194 15.02 20.35 -5.78
C LEU A 194 15.76 19.28 -5.00
N GLU A 195 15.27 18.06 -5.04
CA GLU A 195 15.90 16.87 -4.52
C GLU A 195 16.01 15.86 -5.67
N ALA A 196 17.20 15.31 -5.92
CA ALA A 196 17.40 14.30 -6.95
C ALA A 196 18.37 13.23 -6.43
N SER A 197 18.17 11.99 -6.85
CA SER A 197 19.11 10.91 -6.58
C SER A 197 19.19 9.93 -7.73
N VAL A 198 20.37 9.34 -7.93
CA VAL A 198 20.59 8.25 -8.87
C VAL A 198 21.38 7.16 -8.17
N GLY A 199 20.87 5.93 -8.25
CA GLY A 199 21.46 4.72 -7.70
C GLY A 199 21.83 3.74 -8.80
N TYR A 200 22.90 2.97 -8.54
CA TYR A 200 23.28 1.83 -9.35
C TYR A 200 23.63 0.64 -8.46
N GLY A 201 23.16 -0.54 -8.85
CA GLY A 201 23.34 -1.75 -8.05
C GLY A 201 23.54 -3.02 -8.87
N SER A 202 23.66 -4.13 -8.14
CA SER A 202 23.77 -5.47 -8.73
C SER A 202 22.63 -5.71 -9.72
N TYR A 203 22.84 -6.62 -10.69
CA TYR A 203 21.91 -6.96 -11.76
C TYR A 203 21.61 -5.77 -12.69
N ASN A 204 22.59 -4.89 -12.87
CA ASN A 204 22.44 -3.65 -13.64
C ASN A 204 21.17 -2.87 -13.23
N THR A 205 20.90 -2.79 -11.92
CA THR A 205 19.76 -2.04 -11.40
C THR A 205 20.08 -0.56 -11.36
N VAL A 206 19.21 0.27 -11.96
CA VAL A 206 19.27 1.74 -11.92
C VAL A 206 18.03 2.24 -11.19
N GLU A 207 18.25 3.10 -10.19
CA GLU A 207 17.20 3.79 -9.43
C GLU A 207 17.36 5.30 -9.61
N ALA A 208 16.34 6.02 -10.01
CA ALA A 208 16.35 7.47 -10.13
C ALA A 208 15.13 8.09 -9.46
N ASN A 209 15.35 9.11 -8.64
CA ASN A 209 14.30 9.87 -8.00
C ASN A 209 14.54 11.36 -8.19
N ALA A 210 13.46 12.12 -8.40
CA ALA A 210 13.50 13.56 -8.45
C ALA A 210 12.24 14.13 -7.79
N TYR A 211 12.42 15.23 -7.06
CA TYR A 211 11.33 16.01 -6.49
C TYR A 211 11.67 17.49 -6.61
N ALA A 212 10.72 18.26 -7.12
CA ALA A 212 10.84 19.70 -7.19
C ALA A 212 9.55 20.34 -6.66
N THR A 213 9.69 21.43 -5.90
CA THR A 213 8.56 22.24 -5.44
C THR A 213 8.92 23.71 -5.49
N ALA A 214 7.91 24.56 -5.73
CA ALA A 214 8.07 26.01 -5.69
C ALA A 214 6.73 26.71 -5.51
N GLY A 215 6.77 27.94 -4.95
CA GLY A 215 5.66 28.88 -5.04
C GLY A 215 5.53 29.40 -6.47
N ILE A 216 4.29 29.40 -6.98
CA ILE A 216 3.92 29.98 -8.28
C ILE A 216 3.36 31.39 -8.07
N ALA A 217 2.64 31.60 -6.97
CA ALA A 217 2.12 32.86 -6.48
C ALA A 217 2.15 32.84 -4.93
N PRO A 218 1.92 33.99 -4.24
CA PRO A 218 2.02 34.03 -2.77
C PRO A 218 1.23 32.99 -2.01
N ASP A 219 0.08 32.58 -2.56
CA ASP A 219 -0.83 31.59 -1.97
C ASP A 219 -0.97 30.31 -2.81
N LEU A 220 -0.11 30.12 -3.81
CA LEU A 220 -0.14 29.01 -4.75
C LEU A 220 1.24 28.36 -4.87
N ALA A 221 1.35 27.10 -4.49
CA ALA A 221 2.55 26.29 -4.66
C ALA A 221 2.26 25.04 -5.48
N ALA A 222 3.28 24.53 -6.18
CA ALA A 222 3.18 23.26 -6.90
C ALA A 222 4.42 22.41 -6.69
N ASP A 223 4.26 21.10 -6.88
CA ASP A 223 5.35 20.14 -6.91
C ASP A 223 5.26 19.20 -8.12
N ILE A 224 6.35 18.55 -8.37
CA ILE A 224 6.44 17.39 -9.25
C ILE A 224 7.44 16.40 -8.67
N SER A 225 7.10 15.12 -8.69
CA SER A 225 7.99 14.03 -8.30
C SER A 225 8.03 12.94 -9.36
N LEU A 226 9.20 12.33 -9.51
CA LEU A 226 9.48 11.25 -10.44
C LEU A 226 10.25 10.16 -9.69
N VAL A 227 9.88 8.90 -9.92
CA VAL A 227 10.68 7.72 -9.58
C VAL A 227 10.78 6.82 -10.80
N TRP A 228 11.99 6.34 -11.07
CA TRP A 228 12.25 5.34 -12.07
C TRP A 228 13.20 4.28 -11.51
N ASP A 229 12.81 3.02 -11.65
CA ASP A 229 13.57 1.87 -11.19
C ASP A 229 13.57 0.80 -12.28
N LYS A 230 14.75 0.29 -12.61
CA LYS A 230 14.88 -0.75 -13.63
C LYS A 230 16.03 -1.68 -13.31
N ASN A 231 15.77 -2.99 -13.31
CA ASN A 231 16.80 -4.01 -13.37
C ASN A 231 16.89 -4.57 -14.80
N PHE A 232 18.05 -4.44 -15.42
CA PHE A 232 18.25 -4.83 -16.83
C PHE A 232 18.53 -6.32 -16.99
N ASP A 233 19.20 -6.96 -16.02
CA ASP A 233 19.61 -8.35 -16.12
C ASP A 233 18.61 -9.33 -15.48
N GLY A 234 17.69 -8.84 -14.59
CA GLY A 234 16.81 -9.73 -13.84
C GLY A 234 17.53 -10.57 -12.82
N TYR A 235 16.85 -11.54 -12.21
CA TYR A 235 17.40 -12.35 -11.11
C TYR A 235 17.46 -13.85 -11.43
N GLY A 236 17.09 -14.28 -12.63
CA GLY A 236 17.04 -15.66 -13.07
C GLY A 236 17.08 -15.81 -14.59
N HIS A 237 16.98 -17.04 -15.07
CA HIS A 237 17.07 -17.37 -16.47
C HIS A 237 16.03 -18.42 -16.86
N ASP A 238 15.33 -18.22 -17.98
CA ASP A 238 14.51 -19.28 -18.57
C ASP A 238 15.37 -20.17 -19.45
N VAL A 239 15.46 -21.45 -19.08
CA VAL A 239 16.41 -22.38 -19.71
C VAL A 239 15.92 -22.91 -21.07
N VAL A 240 14.64 -22.79 -21.37
CA VAL A 240 14.03 -23.21 -22.65
C VAL A 240 14.10 -22.08 -23.66
N ARG A 241 13.70 -20.88 -23.25
CA ARG A 241 13.68 -19.69 -24.12
C ARG A 241 15.02 -18.95 -24.20
N HIS A 242 15.98 -19.28 -23.32
CA HIS A 242 17.30 -18.66 -23.22
C HIS A 242 17.25 -17.14 -23.00
N VAL A 243 16.39 -16.69 -22.07
CA VAL A 243 16.19 -15.28 -21.73
C VAL A 243 16.31 -15.06 -20.22
N ASP A 244 16.75 -13.86 -19.83
CA ASP A 244 16.71 -13.45 -18.42
C ASP A 244 15.31 -13.07 -18.00
N ILE A 245 14.94 -13.44 -16.78
CA ILE A 245 13.63 -13.30 -16.16
C ILE A 245 13.72 -12.49 -14.88
N PHE A 246 12.57 -12.14 -14.24
CA PHE A 246 12.46 -11.24 -13.11
C PHE A 246 12.96 -9.82 -13.42
N LYS A 247 12.78 -9.37 -14.65
CA LYS A 247 13.04 -7.99 -15.07
C LYS A 247 11.84 -7.11 -14.73
N ARG A 248 12.13 -5.93 -14.19
CA ARG A 248 11.13 -4.90 -13.88
C ARG A 248 11.59 -3.54 -14.40
N ASP A 249 10.68 -2.75 -14.94
CA ASP A 249 10.86 -1.37 -15.36
C ASP A 249 9.66 -0.57 -14.85
N GLU A 250 9.90 0.21 -13.79
CA GLU A 250 8.87 0.95 -13.07
C GLU A 250 9.10 2.45 -13.20
N LEU A 251 8.05 3.17 -13.58
CA LEU A 251 8.03 4.63 -13.65
C LEU A 251 6.84 5.16 -12.86
N GLY A 252 7.08 6.11 -11.99
CA GLY A 252 6.04 6.85 -11.28
C GLY A 252 6.24 8.35 -11.43
N VAL A 253 5.18 9.09 -11.73
CA VAL A 253 5.14 10.55 -11.76
C VAL A 253 3.96 11.01 -10.94
N ARG A 254 4.17 12.03 -10.11
CA ARG A 254 3.10 12.67 -9.32
C ARG A 254 3.32 14.17 -9.27
N SER A 255 2.23 14.91 -9.26
CA SER A 255 2.23 16.36 -9.08
C SER A 255 1.06 16.78 -8.20
N LYS A 256 1.28 17.78 -7.38
CA LYS A 256 0.27 18.39 -6.52
C LYS A 256 0.35 19.91 -6.65
N ILE A 257 -0.81 20.56 -6.67
CA ILE A 257 -0.97 22.01 -6.59
C ILE A 257 -1.69 22.28 -5.27
N LEU A 258 -1.12 23.14 -4.45
CA LEU A 258 -1.71 23.65 -3.21
C LEU A 258 -2.03 25.13 -3.39
N TRP A 259 -3.31 25.47 -3.26
CA TRP A 259 -3.80 26.83 -3.27
C TRP A 259 -4.48 27.16 -1.94
N THR A 260 -4.02 28.23 -1.30
CA THR A 260 -4.47 28.68 0.02
C THR A 260 -5.06 30.08 -0.02
N PRO A 261 -6.24 30.28 -0.71
CA PRO A 261 -6.86 31.59 -0.82
C PRO A 261 -7.37 32.09 0.54
N GLY A 262 -6.59 32.94 1.19
CA GLY A 262 -6.83 33.41 2.55
C GLY A 262 -6.58 32.32 3.62
N ASP A 263 -6.99 32.64 4.86
CA ASP A 263 -6.60 31.83 6.04
C ASP A 263 -7.53 30.62 6.32
N ARG A 264 -8.65 30.51 5.61
CA ARG A 264 -9.71 29.52 5.89
C ARG A 264 -9.84 28.42 4.86
N THR A 265 -9.18 28.54 3.72
CA THR A 265 -9.41 27.62 2.59
C THR A 265 -8.10 27.02 2.11
N GLU A 266 -8.07 25.71 1.96
CA GLU A 266 -6.99 24.99 1.32
C GLU A 266 -7.56 24.12 0.19
N VAL A 267 -7.03 24.27 -1.01
CA VAL A 267 -7.41 23.47 -2.18
C VAL A 267 -6.20 22.70 -2.67
N ARG A 268 -6.31 21.37 -2.74
CA ARG A 268 -5.28 20.49 -3.25
C ARG A 268 -5.77 19.79 -4.51
N LEU A 269 -5.13 20.05 -5.64
CA LEU A 269 -5.32 19.31 -6.88
C LEU A 269 -4.12 18.40 -7.08
N SER A 270 -4.36 17.10 -7.19
CA SER A 270 -3.31 16.09 -7.37
C SER A 270 -3.55 15.25 -8.61
N GLY A 271 -2.46 14.86 -9.29
CA GLY A 271 -2.48 13.93 -10.40
C GLY A 271 -1.28 12.99 -10.33
N ASP A 272 -1.48 11.74 -10.72
CA ASP A 272 -0.41 10.75 -10.76
C ASP A 272 -0.55 9.77 -11.93
N TYR A 273 0.59 9.24 -12.32
CA TYR A 273 0.74 8.18 -13.30
C TYR A 273 1.81 7.21 -12.81
N SER A 274 1.54 5.91 -12.88
CA SER A 274 2.57 4.87 -12.71
C SER A 274 2.45 3.80 -13.79
N ARG A 275 3.60 3.24 -14.15
CA ARG A 275 3.73 2.14 -15.10
C ARG A 275 4.71 1.12 -14.51
N LEU A 276 4.29 -0.14 -14.53
CA LEU A 276 5.14 -1.31 -14.32
C LEU A 276 5.15 -2.13 -15.60
N ASN A 277 6.33 -2.41 -16.14
CA ASN A 277 6.54 -3.44 -17.14
C ASN A 277 7.48 -4.49 -16.55
N SER A 278 7.11 -5.76 -16.63
CA SER A 278 7.89 -6.87 -16.07
C SER A 278 7.83 -8.10 -16.98
N THR A 279 8.72 -9.04 -16.76
CA THR A 279 8.61 -10.37 -17.35
C THR A 279 7.50 -11.22 -16.73
N GLY A 280 6.62 -10.58 -15.92
CA GLY A 280 5.48 -11.23 -15.28
C GLY A 280 5.90 -12.09 -14.09
N ASP A 281 5.02 -13.03 -13.75
CA ASP A 281 5.22 -14.02 -12.70
C ASP A 281 6.02 -15.19 -13.26
N ASP A 282 7.33 -15.14 -13.06
CA ASP A 282 8.21 -16.21 -13.51
C ASP A 282 8.18 -17.37 -12.50
N TYR A 283 6.99 -18.00 -12.39
CA TYR A 283 6.80 -19.18 -11.57
C TYR A 283 7.52 -20.40 -12.16
N GLN A 284 7.88 -21.32 -11.29
CA GLN A 284 8.37 -22.64 -11.61
C GLN A 284 7.60 -23.72 -10.85
N LEU A 285 7.45 -24.88 -11.41
CA LEU A 285 6.96 -26.05 -10.67
C LEU A 285 7.88 -26.34 -9.49
N THR A 286 7.32 -26.77 -8.36
CA THR A 286 8.17 -27.24 -7.28
C THR A 286 8.98 -28.48 -7.70
N PRO A 287 10.17 -28.75 -7.10
CA PRO A 287 10.98 -29.91 -7.48
C PRO A 287 10.20 -31.24 -7.40
N ALA A 288 9.32 -31.35 -6.41
CA ALA A 288 8.51 -32.56 -6.23
C ALA A 288 7.48 -32.75 -7.35
N VAL A 289 6.83 -31.65 -7.78
CA VAL A 289 5.85 -31.70 -8.89
C VAL A 289 6.55 -31.96 -10.22
N ALA A 290 7.66 -31.28 -10.50
CA ALA A 290 8.46 -31.53 -11.70
C ALA A 290 8.85 -33.00 -11.81
N ALA A 291 9.39 -33.59 -10.73
CA ALA A 291 9.74 -35.01 -10.68
C ALA A 291 8.52 -35.95 -10.89
N ALA A 292 7.38 -35.66 -10.24
CA ALA A 292 6.16 -36.45 -10.37
C ALA A 292 5.56 -36.42 -11.79
N LYS A 293 5.76 -35.31 -12.52
CA LYS A 293 5.31 -35.14 -13.91
C LYS A 293 6.36 -35.56 -14.93
N GLY A 294 7.55 -36.01 -14.52
CA GLY A 294 8.66 -36.36 -15.41
C GLY A 294 9.27 -35.18 -16.14
N LEU A 295 9.12 -33.96 -15.60
CA LEU A 295 9.62 -32.73 -16.17
C LEU A 295 10.97 -32.33 -15.51
N PRO A 296 11.89 -31.71 -16.26
CA PRO A 296 13.15 -31.24 -15.69
C PRO A 296 12.92 -30.08 -14.74
N TYR A 297 13.59 -30.08 -13.58
CA TYR A 297 13.62 -28.94 -12.67
C TYR A 297 14.72 -27.94 -13.11
N PRO A 298 14.38 -26.68 -13.44
CA PRO A 298 15.33 -25.74 -14.02
C PRO A 298 16.34 -25.15 -13.04
N GLY A 299 16.17 -25.35 -11.73
CA GLY A 299 16.99 -24.76 -10.67
C GLY A 299 16.26 -23.67 -9.90
N LYS A 300 16.88 -23.17 -8.80
CA LYS A 300 16.17 -22.36 -7.79
C LYS A 300 15.57 -21.04 -8.28
N ARG A 301 16.17 -20.38 -9.27
CA ARG A 301 15.73 -19.06 -9.77
C ARG A 301 15.48 -19.06 -11.26
N ASN A 302 15.42 -20.24 -11.85
CA ASN A 302 15.22 -20.42 -13.28
C ASN A 302 13.82 -20.94 -13.55
N THR A 303 13.35 -20.71 -14.77
CA THR A 303 12.12 -21.30 -15.30
C THR A 303 12.43 -22.13 -16.53
N ASN A 304 11.48 -22.92 -16.97
CA ASN A 304 11.55 -23.71 -18.20
C ASN A 304 10.22 -23.63 -18.96
N THR A 305 9.68 -22.43 -19.07
CA THR A 305 8.40 -22.16 -19.72
C THR A 305 8.55 -22.10 -21.24
N ASP A 306 7.55 -22.55 -21.98
CA ASP A 306 7.52 -22.46 -23.45
C ASP A 306 7.00 -21.09 -23.93
N PHE A 307 6.29 -20.34 -23.06
CA PHE A 307 5.71 -19.06 -23.37
C PHE A 307 6.27 -17.92 -22.49
N PRO A 308 6.47 -16.69 -23.04
CA PRO A 308 6.96 -15.57 -22.27
C PRO A 308 5.87 -15.01 -21.34
N ASN A 309 6.15 -14.99 -20.04
CA ASN A 309 5.33 -14.22 -19.11
C ASN A 309 5.54 -12.72 -19.34
N VAL A 310 4.46 -11.94 -19.23
CA VAL A 310 4.44 -10.48 -19.37
C VAL A 310 3.52 -9.89 -18.30
N GLY A 311 4.02 -8.91 -17.57
CA GLY A 311 3.25 -8.17 -16.60
C GLY A 311 3.32 -6.68 -16.87
N ASN A 312 2.32 -6.12 -17.56
CA ASN A 312 2.21 -4.69 -17.81
C ASN A 312 1.06 -4.10 -17.01
N ASN A 313 1.36 -3.09 -16.23
CA ASN A 313 0.38 -2.39 -15.41
C ASN A 313 0.51 -0.88 -15.60
N ARG A 314 -0.60 -0.19 -15.78
CA ARG A 314 -0.68 1.27 -15.83
C ARG A 314 -1.77 1.76 -14.89
N VAL A 315 -1.39 2.67 -14.00
CA VAL A 315 -2.28 3.28 -13.02
C VAL A 315 -2.18 4.79 -13.14
N TYR A 316 -3.30 5.46 -13.27
CA TYR A 316 -3.34 6.91 -13.29
C TYR A 316 -4.63 7.45 -12.68
N GLY A 317 -4.57 8.68 -12.25
CA GLY A 317 -5.74 9.34 -11.71
C GLY A 317 -5.47 10.74 -11.24
N GLY A 318 -6.51 11.32 -10.66
CA GLY A 318 -6.44 12.66 -10.07
C GLY A 318 -7.45 12.82 -8.96
N SER A 319 -7.19 13.79 -8.10
CA SER A 319 -8.11 14.14 -7.02
C SER A 319 -8.11 15.65 -6.77
N LEU A 320 -9.27 16.15 -6.34
CA LEU A 320 -9.46 17.49 -5.84
C LEU A 320 -9.93 17.40 -4.39
N ARG A 321 -9.14 17.96 -3.48
CA ARG A 321 -9.48 18.10 -2.06
C ARG A 321 -9.65 19.59 -1.73
N ILE A 322 -10.76 19.91 -1.07
CA ILE A 322 -11.09 21.24 -0.56
C ILE A 322 -11.31 21.12 0.93
N ASP A 323 -10.53 21.85 1.70
CA ASP A 323 -10.70 22.05 3.13
C ASP A 323 -11.11 23.50 3.37
N HIS A 324 -12.20 23.74 4.09
CA HIS A 324 -12.70 25.10 4.39
C HIS A 324 -13.16 25.21 5.84
N ASP A 325 -12.57 26.13 6.59
CA ASP A 325 -12.93 26.38 7.98
C ASP A 325 -14.15 27.32 8.03
N LEU A 326 -15.31 26.73 8.39
CA LEU A 326 -16.53 27.45 8.74
C LEU A 326 -16.45 27.88 10.23
N ASP A 327 -17.27 28.85 10.64
CA ASP A 327 -17.24 29.30 12.05
C ASP A 327 -17.64 28.18 13.03
N PHE A 328 -18.49 27.23 12.59
CA PHE A 328 -19.04 26.16 13.44
C PHE A 328 -18.51 24.76 13.12
N ALA A 329 -17.79 24.58 12.01
CA ALA A 329 -17.28 23.29 11.57
C ALA A 329 -16.14 23.47 10.54
N ARG A 330 -15.34 22.44 10.32
CA ARG A 330 -14.46 22.33 9.16
C ARG A 330 -15.14 21.48 8.09
N PHE A 331 -15.33 22.03 6.91
CA PHE A 331 -15.81 21.33 5.73
C PHE A 331 -14.65 20.71 4.98
N VAL A 332 -14.79 19.45 4.57
CA VAL A 332 -13.83 18.74 3.71
C VAL A 332 -14.58 18.07 2.57
N SER A 333 -14.11 18.27 1.34
CA SER A 333 -14.59 17.58 0.15
C SER A 333 -13.44 16.93 -0.58
N ILE A 334 -13.59 15.65 -0.97
CA ILE A 334 -12.58 14.90 -1.74
C ILE A 334 -13.29 14.26 -2.93
N SER A 335 -12.96 14.71 -4.14
CA SER A 335 -13.41 14.10 -5.40
C SER A 335 -12.23 13.40 -6.05
N ALA A 336 -12.39 12.17 -6.53
CA ALA A 336 -11.31 11.44 -7.14
C ALA A 336 -11.76 10.57 -8.32
N TYR A 337 -10.83 10.42 -9.26
CA TYR A 337 -10.90 9.49 -10.37
C TYR A 337 -9.65 8.62 -10.40
N ARG A 338 -9.79 7.29 -10.58
CA ARG A 338 -8.68 6.36 -10.73
C ARG A 338 -8.96 5.41 -11.90
N HIS A 339 -7.90 5.05 -12.62
CA HIS A 339 -7.95 4.05 -13.69
C HIS A 339 -6.72 3.15 -13.60
N VAL A 340 -6.98 1.85 -13.55
CA VAL A 340 -5.97 0.78 -13.57
C VAL A 340 -6.19 -0.02 -14.84
N VAL A 341 -5.14 -0.28 -15.60
CA VAL A 341 -5.15 -1.10 -16.80
C VAL A 341 -4.05 -2.14 -16.67
N GLY A 342 -4.42 -3.41 -16.75
CA GLY A 342 -3.52 -4.55 -16.73
C GLY A 342 -3.55 -5.29 -18.06
N ASP A 343 -2.36 -5.68 -18.54
CA ASP A 343 -2.15 -6.55 -19.72
C ASP A 343 -1.11 -7.60 -19.32
N PHE A 344 -1.59 -8.82 -19.08
CA PHE A 344 -0.80 -9.92 -18.55
C PHE A 344 -0.84 -11.12 -19.46
N HIS A 345 0.32 -11.70 -19.73
CA HIS A 345 0.45 -12.97 -20.41
C HIS A 345 1.10 -13.95 -19.44
N LEU A 346 0.47 -15.08 -19.24
CA LEU A 346 0.89 -16.05 -18.22
C LEU A 346 0.93 -17.46 -18.80
N ASP A 347 2.08 -18.11 -18.69
CA ASP A 347 2.21 -19.55 -18.76
C ASP A 347 1.77 -20.10 -17.39
N GLN A 348 0.49 -20.51 -17.28
CA GLN A 348 -0.09 -20.96 -16.01
C GLN A 348 0.35 -22.34 -15.58
N ASP A 349 0.86 -23.15 -16.48
CA ASP A 349 1.34 -24.48 -16.13
C ASP A 349 2.82 -24.50 -15.73
N SER A 350 3.57 -23.42 -16.00
CA SER A 350 4.97 -23.25 -15.64
C SER A 350 5.86 -24.40 -16.15
N SER A 351 5.61 -24.87 -17.37
CA SER A 351 6.27 -26.05 -17.98
C SER A 351 6.69 -25.79 -19.42
N PRO A 352 7.50 -26.66 -20.05
CA PRO A 352 7.86 -26.50 -21.46
C PRO A 352 6.80 -27.06 -22.43
N ILE A 353 5.56 -27.21 -21.99
CA ILE A 353 4.45 -27.78 -22.78
C ILE A 353 3.29 -26.79 -22.76
N PRO A 354 2.71 -26.39 -23.91
CA PRO A 354 1.65 -25.37 -23.96
C PRO A 354 0.30 -25.93 -23.47
N ILE A 355 0.17 -26.11 -22.14
CA ILE A 355 -1.03 -26.67 -21.54
C ILE A 355 -2.05 -25.58 -21.26
N VAL A 356 -1.66 -24.50 -20.54
CA VAL A 356 -2.56 -23.38 -20.20
C VAL A 356 -1.84 -22.06 -20.38
N LEU A 357 -2.14 -21.37 -21.45
CA LEU A 357 -1.69 -20.01 -21.70
C LEU A 357 -2.84 -19.06 -21.47
N SER A 358 -2.60 -17.99 -20.71
CA SER A 358 -3.62 -16.98 -20.40
C SER A 358 -3.17 -15.59 -20.81
N PHE A 359 -4.05 -14.90 -21.54
CA PHE A 359 -3.90 -13.49 -21.91
C PHE A 359 -4.97 -12.70 -21.20
N ILE A 360 -4.57 -11.86 -20.26
CA ILE A 360 -5.49 -11.16 -19.35
C ILE A 360 -5.45 -9.67 -19.64
N ASN A 361 -6.45 -9.18 -20.40
CA ASN A 361 -6.68 -7.77 -20.57
C ASN A 361 -7.75 -7.31 -19.56
N GLN A 362 -7.38 -6.48 -18.60
CA GLN A 362 -8.30 -6.05 -17.56
C GLN A 362 -8.20 -4.56 -17.25
N TYR A 363 -9.29 -4.01 -16.72
CA TYR A 363 -9.26 -2.68 -16.15
C TYR A 363 -10.14 -2.56 -14.89
N ALA A 364 -9.80 -1.55 -14.07
CA ALA A 364 -10.64 -1.04 -13.00
C ALA A 364 -10.69 0.48 -13.11
N ARG A 365 -11.89 1.05 -13.17
CA ARG A 365 -12.12 2.49 -13.23
C ARG A 365 -13.02 2.88 -12.08
N THR A 366 -12.59 3.86 -11.27
CA THR A 366 -13.35 4.28 -10.10
C THR A 366 -13.52 5.79 -10.03
N TYR A 367 -14.68 6.21 -9.51
CA TYR A 367 -15.02 7.57 -9.15
C TYR A 367 -15.42 7.59 -7.68
N SER A 368 -14.97 8.57 -6.93
CA SER A 368 -15.40 8.74 -5.55
C SER A 368 -15.63 10.19 -5.19
N GLN A 369 -16.61 10.42 -4.32
CA GLN A 369 -16.89 11.71 -3.71
C GLN A 369 -17.10 11.51 -2.21
N GLU A 370 -16.29 12.18 -1.40
CA GLU A 370 -16.46 12.22 0.04
C GLU A 370 -16.73 13.67 0.47
N VAL A 371 -17.70 13.86 1.36
CA VAL A 371 -17.99 15.14 1.98
C VAL A 371 -18.04 14.94 3.49
N GLN A 372 -17.36 15.78 4.24
CA GLN A 372 -17.27 15.70 5.69
C GLN A 372 -17.50 17.07 6.33
N LEU A 373 -18.11 17.05 7.50
CA LEU A 373 -18.12 18.15 8.45
C LEU A 373 -17.48 17.66 9.75
N LEU A 374 -16.48 18.37 10.22
CA LEU A 374 -15.71 18.03 11.41
C LEU A 374 -15.89 19.12 12.47
N ALA A 375 -15.82 18.74 13.74
CA ALA A 375 -15.84 19.68 14.84
C ALA A 375 -14.67 20.72 14.69
N PRO A 376 -14.88 21.96 15.11
CA PRO A 376 -13.79 22.94 15.25
C PRO A 376 -12.71 22.42 16.20
N LYS A 377 -11.47 22.89 16.02
CA LYS A 377 -10.31 22.42 16.83
C LYS A 377 -10.51 22.58 18.35
N ASP A 378 -11.21 23.63 18.77
CA ASP A 378 -11.44 23.95 20.18
C ASP A 378 -12.76 23.38 20.74
N SER A 379 -13.42 22.50 20.00
CA SER A 379 -14.67 21.87 20.43
C SER A 379 -14.44 20.90 21.59
N LYS A 380 -15.28 21.00 22.63
CA LYS A 380 -15.27 20.04 23.76
C LYS A 380 -15.67 18.62 23.34
N ILE A 381 -16.52 18.52 22.32
CA ILE A 381 -16.93 17.25 21.72
C ILE A 381 -16.27 17.18 20.33
N ASN A 382 -15.44 16.19 20.14
CA ASN A 382 -14.86 15.94 18.82
C ASN A 382 -15.84 15.09 18.00
N TRP A 383 -16.47 15.68 16.99
CA TRP A 383 -17.43 14.99 16.14
C TRP A 383 -17.05 15.13 14.64
N LEU A 384 -17.50 14.15 13.90
CA LEU A 384 -17.38 14.09 12.43
C LEU A 384 -18.65 13.47 11.88
N VAL A 385 -19.24 14.07 10.84
CA VAL A 385 -20.30 13.48 10.03
C VAL A 385 -19.91 13.56 8.56
N GLY A 386 -20.28 12.55 7.77
CA GLY A 386 -19.91 12.55 6.36
C GLY A 386 -20.80 11.68 5.49
N GLY A 387 -20.70 11.94 4.18
CA GLY A 387 -21.29 11.15 3.12
C GLY A 387 -20.20 10.68 2.15
N TYR A 388 -20.36 9.48 1.61
CA TYR A 388 -19.43 8.90 0.65
C TYR A 388 -20.19 8.23 -0.49
N TYR A 389 -19.86 8.61 -1.72
CA TYR A 389 -20.29 7.95 -2.94
C TYR A 389 -19.10 7.30 -3.62
N PHE A 390 -19.28 6.09 -4.12
CA PHE A 390 -18.27 5.35 -4.85
C PHE A 390 -18.93 4.62 -6.02
N HIS A 391 -18.34 4.78 -7.20
CA HIS A 391 -18.71 4.07 -8.42
C HIS A 391 -17.47 3.37 -8.98
N ALA A 392 -17.63 2.12 -9.38
CA ALA A 392 -16.55 1.34 -9.99
C ALA A 392 -17.04 0.50 -11.17
N ASP A 393 -16.28 0.50 -12.25
CA ASP A 393 -16.39 -0.40 -13.38
C ASP A 393 -15.16 -1.28 -13.44
N TYR A 394 -15.37 -2.59 -13.44
CA TYR A 394 -14.34 -3.62 -13.58
C TYR A 394 -14.63 -4.47 -14.80
N ALA A 395 -13.62 -4.87 -15.57
CA ALA A 395 -13.82 -5.82 -16.66
C ALA A 395 -12.55 -6.57 -17.07
N TYR A 396 -12.78 -7.76 -17.64
CA TYR A 396 -11.88 -8.45 -18.56
C TYR A 396 -12.29 -8.16 -20.00
N LYS A 397 -11.29 -7.91 -20.92
CA LYS A 397 -11.53 -7.48 -22.30
C LYS A 397 -10.63 -8.20 -23.34
N PRO A 398 -10.71 -9.47 -23.51
CA PRO A 398 -11.16 -10.56 -22.66
C PRO A 398 -10.07 -11.07 -21.71
N LEU A 399 -10.36 -12.14 -20.94
CA LEU A 399 -9.41 -13.12 -20.49
C LEU A 399 -9.45 -14.25 -21.51
N THR A 400 -8.36 -14.45 -22.27
CA THR A 400 -8.24 -15.50 -23.27
C THR A 400 -7.43 -16.66 -22.71
N ILE A 401 -7.91 -17.88 -22.92
CA ILE A 401 -7.22 -19.14 -22.62
C ILE A 401 -6.89 -19.84 -23.91
N GLU A 402 -5.63 -20.26 -24.09
CA GLU A 402 -5.11 -21.03 -25.19
C GLU A 402 -4.36 -22.27 -24.67
N GLY A 403 -3.94 -23.15 -25.59
CA GLY A 403 -3.20 -24.37 -25.31
C GLY A 403 -4.08 -25.61 -25.20
N LEU A 404 -3.52 -26.69 -24.65
CA LEU A 404 -4.23 -27.98 -24.56
C LEU A 404 -5.49 -27.90 -23.66
N ALA A 405 -5.57 -26.95 -22.74
CA ALA A 405 -6.72 -26.74 -21.87
C ALA A 405 -7.93 -26.15 -22.62
N ALA A 406 -7.72 -25.48 -23.75
CA ALA A 406 -8.79 -24.93 -24.58
C ALA A 406 -9.42 -25.98 -25.52
N LEU A 407 -8.83 -27.18 -25.69
CA LEU A 407 -9.35 -28.22 -26.61
C LEU A 407 -10.82 -28.57 -26.28
N PRO A 408 -11.68 -28.77 -27.34
CA PRO A 408 -11.32 -28.89 -28.77
C PRO A 408 -11.16 -27.55 -29.53
N PHE A 409 -11.24 -26.43 -28.85
CA PHE A 409 -11.07 -25.10 -29.43
C PHE A 409 -9.59 -24.70 -29.50
N THR A 410 -9.26 -23.69 -30.28
CA THR A 410 -7.92 -23.10 -30.32
C THR A 410 -7.77 -22.02 -29.24
N GLN A 411 -8.87 -21.31 -28.94
CA GLN A 411 -8.92 -20.30 -27.84
C GLN A 411 -10.33 -20.22 -27.25
N GLU A 412 -10.37 -19.81 -25.97
CA GLU A 412 -11.58 -19.43 -25.26
C GLU A 412 -11.44 -18.01 -24.73
N ASP A 413 -12.38 -17.14 -25.09
CA ASP A 413 -12.47 -15.76 -24.61
C ASP A 413 -13.55 -15.63 -23.54
N LEU A 414 -13.13 -15.36 -22.30
CA LEU A 414 -14.01 -15.12 -21.18
C LEU A 414 -14.19 -13.60 -21.02
N HIS A 415 -15.40 -13.14 -21.25
CA HIS A 415 -15.80 -11.75 -21.04
C HIS A 415 -16.51 -11.64 -19.69
N GLY A 416 -16.06 -10.74 -18.86
CA GLY A 416 -16.66 -10.47 -17.56
C GLY A 416 -16.58 -9.00 -17.22
N SER A 417 -17.66 -8.43 -16.71
CA SER A 417 -17.68 -7.09 -16.19
C SER A 417 -18.50 -7.00 -14.92
N GLN A 418 -18.16 -6.06 -14.03
CA GLN A 418 -18.94 -5.74 -12.86
C GLN A 418 -18.98 -4.23 -12.65
N THR A 419 -20.18 -3.73 -12.41
CA THR A 419 -20.41 -2.35 -11.97
C THR A 419 -20.81 -2.35 -10.50
N THR A 420 -20.29 -1.41 -9.73
CA THR A 420 -20.61 -1.23 -8.31
C THR A 420 -20.94 0.23 -8.05
N ASP A 421 -22.14 0.50 -7.48
CA ASP A 421 -22.54 1.80 -6.93
C ASP A 421 -22.72 1.68 -5.42
N SER A 422 -22.03 2.51 -4.65
CA SER A 422 -22.07 2.48 -3.18
C SER A 422 -22.32 3.88 -2.62
N LEU A 423 -23.35 4.03 -1.79
CA LEU A 423 -23.66 5.26 -1.08
C LEU A 423 -23.63 5.00 0.42
N SER A 424 -22.96 5.87 1.17
CA SER A 424 -22.87 5.74 2.62
C SER A 424 -23.04 7.07 3.33
N ALA A 425 -23.65 6.99 4.53
CA ALA A 425 -23.68 8.07 5.50
C ALA A 425 -23.06 7.58 6.81
N TYR A 426 -22.26 8.39 7.46
CA TYR A 426 -21.56 8.02 8.68
C TYR A 426 -21.36 9.19 9.62
N GLY A 427 -21.14 8.87 10.90
CA GLY A 427 -20.77 9.84 11.91
C GLY A 427 -20.08 9.18 13.09
N GLN A 428 -19.25 9.95 13.74
CA GLN A 428 -18.53 9.56 14.96
C GLN A 428 -18.47 10.76 15.90
N ALA A 429 -18.59 10.51 17.19
CA ALA A 429 -18.38 11.53 18.22
C ALA A 429 -17.54 10.95 19.36
N THR A 430 -16.62 11.77 19.87
CA THR A 430 -15.84 11.52 21.07
C THR A 430 -16.21 12.55 22.13
N VAL A 431 -16.74 12.08 23.25
CA VAL A 431 -17.27 12.89 24.34
C VAL A 431 -16.43 12.64 25.59
N PRO A 432 -15.92 13.69 26.27
CA PRO A 432 -15.31 13.53 27.59
C PRO A 432 -16.43 13.21 28.60
N ILE A 433 -16.34 12.04 29.25
CA ILE A 433 -17.34 11.58 30.23
C ILE A 433 -16.86 11.77 31.66
N PHE A 434 -15.56 11.74 31.88
CA PHE A 434 -14.88 12.08 33.14
C PHE A 434 -13.58 12.82 32.83
N GLU A 435 -12.92 13.32 33.84
CA GLU A 435 -11.58 13.89 33.71
C GLU A 435 -10.64 12.85 33.09
N ASN A 436 -9.93 13.22 32.00
CA ASN A 436 -9.00 12.37 31.26
C ASN A 436 -9.63 11.10 30.64
N THR A 437 -10.96 10.99 30.58
CA THR A 437 -11.67 9.80 30.06
C THR A 437 -12.63 10.19 28.96
N ASN A 438 -12.49 9.59 27.79
CA ASN A 438 -13.34 9.84 26.64
C ASN A 438 -14.10 8.58 26.23
N LEU A 439 -15.34 8.77 25.82
CA LEU A 439 -16.17 7.76 25.14
C LEU A 439 -16.33 8.15 23.67
N THR A 440 -15.96 7.25 22.77
CA THR A 440 -16.15 7.42 21.33
C THR A 440 -17.24 6.46 20.86
N GLY A 441 -18.22 6.98 20.11
CA GLY A 441 -19.22 6.18 19.38
C GLY A 441 -19.29 6.59 17.94
N GLY A 442 -19.39 5.64 17.04
CA GLY A 442 -19.52 5.89 15.60
C GLY A 442 -20.37 4.85 14.89
N LEU A 443 -21.09 5.28 13.84
CA LEU A 443 -21.96 4.47 13.00
C LEU A 443 -21.75 4.81 11.53
N ARG A 444 -21.88 3.82 10.65
CA ARG A 444 -21.97 4.00 9.20
C ARG A 444 -23.01 3.05 8.61
N PHE A 445 -23.88 3.60 7.81
CA PHE A 445 -24.78 2.84 6.95
C PHE A 445 -24.26 2.90 5.52
N THR A 446 -24.21 1.75 4.84
CA THR A 446 -23.80 1.62 3.44
C THR A 446 -24.88 0.89 2.67
N HIS A 447 -25.35 1.50 1.58
CA HIS A 447 -26.19 0.88 0.56
C HIS A 447 -25.37 0.69 -0.72
N GLU A 448 -25.37 -0.52 -1.26
CA GLU A 448 -24.60 -0.87 -2.43
C GLU A 448 -25.42 -1.65 -3.44
N ARG A 449 -25.26 -1.35 -4.72
CA ARG A 449 -25.81 -2.08 -5.85
C ARG A 449 -24.66 -2.57 -6.72
N GLN A 450 -24.73 -3.81 -7.10
CA GLN A 450 -23.77 -4.44 -7.99
C GLN A 450 -24.50 -5.13 -9.14
N ALA A 451 -23.95 -5.01 -10.34
CA ALA A 451 -24.41 -5.72 -11.53
C ALA A 451 -23.22 -6.34 -12.25
N THR A 452 -23.40 -7.51 -12.83
CA THR A 452 -22.37 -8.21 -13.61
C THR A 452 -22.96 -8.73 -14.92
N ASP A 453 -22.13 -8.72 -15.95
CA ASP A 453 -22.36 -9.35 -17.23
C ASP A 453 -21.21 -10.30 -17.54
N GLY A 454 -21.51 -11.50 -18.05
CA GLY A 454 -20.50 -12.48 -18.40
C GLY A 454 -20.90 -13.38 -19.56
N SER A 455 -19.95 -13.69 -20.44
CA SER A 455 -20.13 -14.60 -21.59
C SER A 455 -18.83 -15.35 -21.89
N VAL A 456 -18.94 -16.48 -22.62
CA VAL A 456 -17.79 -17.23 -23.12
C VAL A 456 -17.95 -17.45 -24.61
N VAL A 457 -16.89 -17.14 -25.36
CA VAL A 457 -16.79 -17.31 -26.81
C VAL A 457 -15.57 -18.19 -27.09
N ALA A 458 -15.72 -19.24 -27.92
CA ALA A 458 -14.59 -20.05 -28.34
C ALA A 458 -14.55 -20.11 -29.86
N ASP A 459 -13.39 -19.82 -30.45
CA ASP A 459 -13.15 -19.73 -31.91
C ASP A 459 -14.23 -18.90 -32.65
N GLY A 460 -14.73 -17.85 -32.01
CA GLY A 460 -15.79 -16.98 -32.55
C GLY A 460 -17.22 -17.51 -32.35
N ALA A 461 -17.40 -18.69 -31.78
CA ALA A 461 -18.72 -19.27 -31.47
C ALA A 461 -19.09 -18.97 -29.97
N THR A 462 -20.30 -18.53 -29.73
CA THR A 462 -20.78 -18.31 -28.36
C THR A 462 -21.07 -19.64 -27.68
N LEU A 463 -20.26 -19.98 -26.66
CA LEU A 463 -20.48 -21.16 -25.81
C LEU A 463 -21.45 -20.84 -24.67
N VAL A 464 -21.26 -19.68 -24.01
CA VAL A 464 -22.14 -19.17 -22.96
C VAL A 464 -22.62 -17.80 -23.39
N PRO A 465 -23.95 -17.62 -23.60
CA PRO A 465 -24.50 -16.31 -23.94
C PRO A 465 -24.31 -15.33 -22.76
N ASN A 466 -24.41 -14.03 -23.03
CA ASN A 466 -24.28 -13.04 -21.98
C ASN A 466 -25.32 -13.26 -20.86
N ILE A 467 -24.85 -13.46 -19.66
CA ILE A 467 -25.68 -13.64 -18.45
C ILE A 467 -25.54 -12.38 -17.60
N HIS A 468 -26.67 -11.72 -17.37
CA HIS A 468 -26.76 -10.56 -16.51
C HIS A 468 -27.28 -10.96 -15.12
N GLN A 469 -26.59 -10.47 -14.06
CA GLN A 469 -27.00 -10.67 -12.68
C GLN A 469 -26.84 -9.36 -11.90
N ASN A 470 -27.61 -9.19 -10.83
CA ASN A 470 -27.50 -8.05 -9.93
C ASN A 470 -27.73 -8.44 -8.47
N GLN A 471 -27.18 -7.65 -7.54
CA GLN A 471 -27.42 -7.80 -6.12
C GLN A 471 -27.41 -6.45 -5.41
N GLY A 472 -28.17 -6.38 -4.31
CA GLY A 472 -28.20 -5.23 -3.40
C GLY A 472 -27.67 -5.60 -2.03
N ILE A 473 -26.83 -4.75 -1.45
CA ILE A 473 -26.17 -4.97 -0.16
C ILE A 473 -26.50 -3.78 0.75
N ASN A 474 -27.04 -4.05 1.94
CA ASN A 474 -27.24 -3.05 3.00
C ASN A 474 -26.45 -3.48 4.23
N ARG A 475 -25.60 -2.61 4.77
CA ARG A 475 -24.79 -2.94 5.94
C ARG A 475 -24.66 -1.75 6.89
N LEU A 476 -24.62 -2.10 8.17
CA LEU A 476 -24.32 -1.19 9.27
C LEU A 476 -23.01 -1.62 9.90
N THR A 477 -22.07 -0.69 10.01
CA THR A 477 -20.83 -0.84 10.77
C THR A 477 -20.81 0.16 11.92
N TRP A 478 -20.10 -0.17 13.00
CA TRP A 478 -20.01 0.67 14.18
C TRP A 478 -18.67 0.57 14.88
N ARG A 479 -18.43 1.54 15.73
CA ARG A 479 -17.32 1.61 16.65
C ARG A 479 -17.81 2.09 18.02
N ALA A 480 -17.32 1.47 19.07
CA ALA A 480 -17.37 1.97 20.43
C ALA A 480 -15.96 1.88 21.06
N SER A 481 -15.51 2.95 21.70
CA SER A 481 -14.18 2.98 22.33
C SER A 481 -14.22 3.81 23.58
N LEU A 482 -13.57 3.33 24.63
CA LEU A 482 -13.31 4.06 25.87
C LEU A 482 -11.80 4.22 26.00
N ASP A 483 -11.34 5.44 26.22
CA ASP A 483 -9.95 5.75 26.48
C ASP A 483 -9.76 6.60 27.74
N HIS A 484 -8.64 6.36 28.42
CA HIS A 484 -8.27 7.07 29.64
C HIS A 484 -6.78 7.45 29.62
N ASN A 485 -6.49 8.71 29.87
CA ASN A 485 -5.13 9.18 30.07
C ASN A 485 -4.76 9.06 31.58
N PHE A 486 -4.02 8.02 31.92
CA PHE A 486 -3.48 7.83 33.30
C PHE A 486 -2.46 8.90 33.67
N SER A 487 -1.78 9.44 32.67
CA SER A 487 -0.90 10.59 32.73
C SER A 487 -0.78 11.22 31.34
N PRO A 488 -0.13 12.39 31.17
CA PRO A 488 0.13 12.97 29.84
C PRO A 488 0.85 12.01 28.85
N ASP A 489 1.60 11.05 29.38
CA ASP A 489 2.46 10.12 28.66
C ASP A 489 1.94 8.68 28.63
N ILE A 490 0.78 8.40 29.24
CA ILE A 490 0.20 7.04 29.33
C ILE A 490 -1.28 7.08 28.99
N LEU A 491 -1.62 6.56 27.81
CA LEU A 491 -2.98 6.35 27.34
C LEU A 491 -3.32 4.85 27.32
N GLY A 492 -4.41 4.47 28.00
CA GLY A 492 -5.02 3.14 27.86
C GLY A 492 -6.35 3.23 27.16
N TYR A 493 -6.71 2.20 26.39
CA TYR A 493 -8.01 2.14 25.70
C TYR A 493 -8.54 0.72 25.55
N ILE A 494 -9.85 0.63 25.41
CA ILE A 494 -10.57 -0.56 24.95
C ILE A 494 -11.50 -0.17 23.82
N SER A 495 -11.71 -1.06 22.86
CA SER A 495 -12.61 -0.79 21.73
C SER A 495 -13.31 -2.05 21.21
N TYR A 496 -14.50 -1.83 20.66
CA TYR A 496 -15.26 -2.79 19.87
C TYR A 496 -15.59 -2.18 18.52
N ASN A 497 -15.19 -2.86 17.43
CA ASN A 497 -15.36 -2.38 16.07
C ASN A 497 -15.95 -3.47 15.20
N ARG A 498 -16.90 -3.11 14.31
CA ARG A 498 -17.37 -4.00 13.24
C ARG A 498 -16.91 -3.49 11.89
N GLY A 499 -16.23 -4.35 11.14
CA GLY A 499 -15.86 -4.14 9.73
C GLY A 499 -16.61 -5.08 8.81
N ILE A 500 -16.70 -4.70 7.54
CA ILE A 500 -17.23 -5.52 6.45
C ILE A 500 -16.31 -5.45 5.23
N LYS A 501 -16.16 -6.58 4.54
CA LYS A 501 -15.74 -6.61 3.14
C LYS A 501 -16.97 -6.85 2.28
N SER A 502 -17.09 -6.10 1.18
CA SER A 502 -18.27 -6.21 0.30
C SER A 502 -18.36 -7.59 -0.36
N GLY A 503 -19.55 -7.99 -0.74
CA GLY A 503 -19.77 -9.11 -1.64
C GLY A 503 -19.36 -8.77 -3.07
N GLY A 504 -19.56 -9.70 -3.99
CA GLY A 504 -19.25 -9.52 -5.41
C GLY A 504 -19.74 -10.67 -6.27
N PHE A 505 -19.25 -10.71 -7.50
CA PHE A 505 -19.54 -11.75 -8.47
C PHE A 505 -18.24 -12.39 -9.00
N ASN A 506 -18.32 -13.65 -9.36
CA ASN A 506 -17.26 -14.37 -10.08
C ASN A 506 -17.35 -14.01 -11.59
N MET A 507 -16.72 -12.91 -11.99
CA MET A 507 -16.89 -12.30 -13.32
C MET A 507 -16.58 -13.25 -14.50
N ILE A 508 -15.60 -14.15 -14.33
CA ILE A 508 -15.20 -15.11 -15.38
C ILE A 508 -16.03 -16.40 -15.37
N ASN A 509 -16.95 -16.56 -14.41
CA ASN A 509 -17.81 -17.73 -14.31
C ASN A 509 -19.27 -17.29 -14.39
N ALA A 510 -19.69 -16.93 -15.61
CA ALA A 510 -21.01 -16.42 -15.89
C ALA A 510 -22.12 -17.35 -15.34
N GLY A 511 -23.12 -16.76 -14.66
CA GLY A 511 -24.23 -17.50 -14.07
C GLY A 511 -23.97 -18.03 -12.65
N THR A 512 -22.76 -17.96 -12.12
CA THR A 512 -22.47 -18.30 -10.72
C THR A 512 -23.13 -17.25 -9.80
N PRO A 513 -23.85 -17.65 -8.74
CA PRO A 513 -24.41 -16.71 -7.78
C PRO A 513 -23.36 -15.81 -7.15
N GLY A 514 -23.73 -14.55 -6.90
CA GLY A 514 -22.86 -13.61 -6.17
C GLY A 514 -22.57 -14.09 -4.74
N TYR A 515 -21.37 -13.79 -4.26
CA TYR A 515 -20.97 -14.07 -2.88
C TYR A 515 -21.33 -12.91 -1.95
N LYS A 516 -21.59 -13.25 -0.68
CA LYS A 516 -22.04 -12.32 0.37
C LYS A 516 -20.87 -11.53 0.96
N PRO A 517 -21.15 -10.39 1.64
CA PRO A 517 -20.16 -9.71 2.45
C PRO A 517 -19.61 -10.56 3.59
N GLU A 518 -18.32 -10.37 3.89
CA GLU A 518 -17.69 -10.84 5.13
C GLU A 518 -17.98 -9.89 6.28
N VAL A 519 -18.02 -10.40 7.50
CA VAL A 519 -18.22 -9.61 8.72
C VAL A 519 -17.16 -9.95 9.75
N LEU A 520 -16.52 -8.94 10.30
CA LEU A 520 -15.52 -9.07 11.36
C LEU A 520 -15.90 -8.21 12.55
N ASP A 521 -16.11 -8.87 13.69
CA ASP A 521 -16.29 -8.25 15.00
C ASP A 521 -14.95 -8.29 15.75
N ALA A 522 -14.41 -7.13 16.10
CA ALA A 522 -13.09 -6.97 16.71
C ALA A 522 -13.16 -6.32 18.09
N TYR A 523 -12.54 -6.96 19.06
CA TYR A 523 -12.31 -6.45 20.41
C TYR A 523 -10.83 -6.17 20.60
N GLU A 524 -10.48 -4.99 21.07
CA GLU A 524 -9.08 -4.58 21.25
C GLU A 524 -8.91 -3.84 22.57
N ALA A 525 -7.79 -4.09 23.27
CA ALA A 525 -7.31 -3.33 24.40
C ALA A 525 -5.85 -2.92 24.16
N GLY A 526 -5.51 -1.66 24.40
CA GLY A 526 -4.17 -1.17 24.13
C GLY A 526 -3.67 -0.17 25.16
N LEU A 527 -2.34 -0.05 25.19
CA LEU A 527 -1.60 0.87 26.02
C LEU A 527 -0.56 1.59 25.15
N LYS A 528 -0.53 2.93 25.24
CA LYS A 528 0.46 3.79 24.59
C LYS A 528 1.22 4.57 25.62
N THR A 529 2.54 4.47 25.59
CA THR A 529 3.37 5.02 26.65
C THR A 529 4.61 5.72 26.11
N GLN A 530 5.03 6.77 26.83
CA GLN A 530 6.32 7.44 26.64
C GLN A 530 7.00 7.56 28.01
N PHE A 531 8.33 7.37 28.05
CA PHE A 531 9.11 7.40 29.28
C PHE A 531 10.43 8.15 29.06
N PHE A 532 11.06 8.59 30.18
CA PHE A 532 12.39 9.19 30.18
C PHE A 532 12.51 10.40 29.24
N ASP A 533 11.68 11.42 29.48
CA ASP A 533 11.59 12.62 28.62
C ASP A 533 11.36 12.25 27.14
N HIS A 534 10.41 11.33 26.88
CA HIS A 534 10.05 10.79 25.56
C HIS A 534 11.19 10.10 24.80
N ARG A 535 12.24 9.62 25.50
CA ARG A 535 13.32 8.83 24.87
C ARG A 535 12.89 7.40 24.56
N ILE A 536 11.94 6.86 25.30
CA ILE A 536 11.34 5.54 25.06
C ILE A 536 9.87 5.73 24.72
N ARG A 537 9.44 5.09 23.66
CA ARG A 537 8.03 4.92 23.29
C ARG A 537 7.73 3.43 23.16
N LEU A 538 6.68 2.98 23.86
CA LEU A 538 6.19 1.60 23.80
C LEU A 538 4.67 1.63 23.66
N ASN A 539 4.18 1.06 22.56
CA ASN A 539 2.76 0.86 22.29
C ASN A 539 2.49 -0.64 22.19
N VAL A 540 1.48 -1.12 22.91
CA VAL A 540 1.07 -2.52 22.91
C VAL A 540 -0.44 -2.59 22.73
N ALA A 541 -0.93 -3.52 21.92
CA ALA A 541 -2.35 -3.80 21.76
C ALA A 541 -2.59 -5.31 21.69
N GLY A 542 -3.51 -5.82 22.50
CA GLY A 542 -4.05 -7.19 22.39
C GLY A 542 -5.41 -7.15 21.72
N PHE A 543 -5.71 -8.16 20.89
CA PHE A 543 -6.94 -8.19 20.11
C PHE A 543 -7.53 -9.59 20.02
N TYR A 544 -8.87 -9.64 19.81
CA TYR A 544 -9.64 -10.83 19.50
C TYR A 544 -10.66 -10.52 18.40
N TYR A 545 -10.75 -11.38 17.38
CA TYR A 545 -11.62 -11.25 16.23
C TYR A 545 -12.55 -12.46 16.10
N ASP A 546 -13.85 -12.21 15.87
CA ASP A 546 -14.84 -13.18 15.39
C ASP A 546 -15.13 -12.86 13.93
N TYR A 547 -14.63 -13.70 13.01
CA TYR A 547 -14.65 -13.48 11.58
C TYR A 547 -15.59 -14.46 10.90
N LYS A 548 -16.61 -13.93 10.23
CA LYS A 548 -17.76 -14.67 9.67
C LYS A 548 -17.88 -14.49 8.17
N ASP A 549 -18.44 -15.51 7.52
CA ASP A 549 -18.75 -15.51 6.09
C ASP A 549 -17.51 -15.18 5.23
N ILE A 550 -16.34 -15.70 5.64
CA ILE A 550 -15.06 -15.44 4.98
C ILE A 550 -15.15 -15.87 3.52
N GLN A 551 -14.75 -14.96 2.62
CA GLN A 551 -14.65 -15.21 1.19
C GLN A 551 -13.38 -16.00 0.92
N VAL A 552 -13.54 -17.21 0.46
CA VAL A 552 -12.44 -18.12 0.16
C VAL A 552 -12.40 -18.40 -1.34
N PHE A 553 -11.19 -18.45 -1.84
CA PHE A 553 -10.89 -18.78 -3.22
C PHE A 553 -10.77 -20.31 -3.35
N SER A 554 -11.37 -20.85 -4.39
CA SER A 554 -11.23 -22.25 -4.75
C SER A 554 -11.14 -22.41 -6.25
N VAL A 555 -10.37 -23.39 -6.70
CA VAL A 555 -10.33 -23.81 -8.09
C VAL A 555 -11.13 -25.09 -8.19
N THR A 556 -12.14 -25.14 -9.07
CA THR A 556 -12.95 -26.35 -9.26
C THR A 556 -12.22 -27.36 -10.14
N GLY A 557 -12.62 -28.65 -10.10
CA GLY A 557 -12.03 -29.71 -10.91
C GLY A 557 -12.07 -29.48 -12.44
N GLY A 558 -12.85 -28.51 -12.90
CA GLY A 558 -12.88 -28.04 -14.29
C GLY A 558 -12.02 -26.78 -14.54
N GLY A 559 -11.19 -26.35 -13.57
CA GLY A 559 -10.34 -25.17 -13.71
C GLY A 559 -11.05 -23.84 -13.43
N ALA A 560 -12.38 -23.85 -13.15
CA ALA A 560 -13.10 -22.63 -12.81
C ALA A 560 -12.69 -22.11 -11.44
N VAL A 561 -12.39 -20.83 -11.39
CA VAL A 561 -12.00 -20.12 -10.19
C VAL A 561 -13.23 -19.49 -9.53
N LEU A 562 -13.53 -19.86 -8.30
CA LEU A 562 -14.70 -19.39 -7.57
C LEU A 562 -14.34 -18.76 -6.24
N THR A 563 -14.97 -17.62 -5.97
CA THR A 563 -15.05 -17.06 -4.63
C THR A 563 -16.37 -17.45 -3.99
N THR A 564 -16.32 -18.04 -2.79
CA THR A 564 -17.50 -18.46 -2.03
C THR A 564 -17.36 -18.04 -0.56
N ASN A 565 -18.52 -17.90 0.14
CA ASN A 565 -18.53 -17.67 1.60
C ASN A 565 -18.56 -19.04 2.31
N ALA A 566 -17.43 -19.55 2.70
CA ALA A 566 -17.34 -20.91 3.19
C ALA A 566 -16.86 -21.03 4.65
N ALA A 567 -16.18 -20.03 5.20
CA ALA A 567 -15.46 -20.18 6.45
C ALA A 567 -15.89 -19.21 7.56
N ARG A 568 -15.65 -19.62 8.81
CA ARG A 568 -15.58 -18.79 10.01
C ARG A 568 -14.23 -18.99 10.67
N ALA A 569 -13.72 -17.95 11.32
CA ALA A 569 -12.45 -18.04 12.02
C ALA A 569 -12.47 -17.23 13.32
N HIS A 570 -11.63 -17.64 14.27
CA HIS A 570 -11.22 -16.79 15.38
C HIS A 570 -9.76 -16.41 15.20
N VAL A 571 -9.45 -15.15 15.48
CA VAL A 571 -8.09 -14.63 15.44
C VAL A 571 -7.82 -13.87 16.72
N TYR A 572 -6.74 -14.17 17.42
CA TYR A 572 -6.31 -13.40 18.56
C TYR A 572 -4.79 -13.23 18.57
N GLY A 573 -4.33 -12.20 19.25
CA GLY A 573 -2.92 -11.92 19.27
C GLY A 573 -2.56 -10.59 19.92
N MET A 574 -1.33 -10.15 19.66
CA MET A 574 -0.83 -8.89 20.15
C MET A 574 0.11 -8.23 19.14
N ASP A 575 0.15 -6.91 19.19
CA ASP A 575 1.13 -6.08 18.50
C ASP A 575 1.91 -5.24 19.51
N MET A 576 3.19 -5.04 19.23
CA MET A 576 4.08 -4.14 19.97
C MET A 576 4.88 -3.29 18.98
N ASP A 577 4.89 -1.99 19.22
CA ASP A 577 5.76 -1.02 18.54
C ASP A 577 6.62 -0.32 19.61
N PHE A 578 7.94 -0.42 19.46
CA PHE A 578 8.92 0.10 20.39
C PHE A 578 9.94 1.00 19.70
N ALA A 579 10.28 2.12 20.34
CA ALA A 579 11.38 2.98 19.90
C ALA A 579 12.15 3.52 21.12
N PHE A 580 13.47 3.51 21.02
CA PHE A 580 14.37 4.00 22.07
C PHE A 580 15.50 4.86 21.49
N LYS A 581 15.48 6.14 21.78
CA LYS A 581 16.58 7.06 21.51
C LYS A 581 17.63 6.93 22.59
N MET A 582 18.58 6.03 22.39
CA MET A 582 19.63 5.72 23.37
C MET A 582 20.50 6.95 23.69
N ASN A 583 20.83 7.73 22.65
CA ASN A 583 21.53 9.02 22.75
C ASN A 583 21.23 9.87 21.50
N SER A 584 21.92 10.99 21.33
CA SER A 584 21.73 11.88 20.17
C SER A 584 22.07 11.24 18.82
N ALA A 585 22.90 10.19 18.82
CA ALA A 585 23.38 9.53 17.61
C ALA A 585 22.69 8.19 17.32
N LEU A 586 22.11 7.53 18.32
CA LEU A 586 21.68 6.14 18.22
C LEU A 586 20.22 5.95 18.61
N THR A 587 19.42 5.42 17.68
CA THR A 587 18.00 5.07 17.89
C THR A 587 17.78 3.60 17.56
N LEU A 588 17.15 2.88 18.48
CA LEU A 588 16.68 1.52 18.30
C LEU A 588 15.17 1.55 18.06
N SER A 589 14.69 0.84 17.04
CA SER A 589 13.26 0.62 16.79
C SER A 589 13.00 -0.87 16.66
N ALA A 590 11.91 -1.34 17.26
CA ALA A 590 11.49 -2.73 17.16
C ALA A 590 9.98 -2.83 17.00
N GLY A 591 9.54 -3.82 16.26
CA GLY A 591 8.14 -4.21 16.15
C GLY A 591 8.03 -5.71 16.39
N PHE A 592 7.00 -6.13 17.10
CA PHE A 592 6.71 -7.54 17.35
C PHE A 592 5.22 -7.79 17.20
N GLY A 593 4.87 -8.88 16.54
CA GLY A 593 3.51 -9.36 16.39
C GLY A 593 3.42 -10.83 16.76
N TYR A 594 2.43 -11.16 17.56
CA TYR A 594 2.00 -12.54 17.80
C TYR A 594 0.58 -12.70 17.28
N LEU A 595 0.32 -13.79 16.56
CA LEU A 595 -0.96 -14.05 15.93
C LEU A 595 -1.30 -15.54 16.05
N ASN A 596 -2.56 -15.84 16.42
CA ASN A 596 -3.11 -17.17 16.35
C ASN A 596 -4.48 -17.07 15.66
N GLY A 597 -4.57 -17.62 14.45
CA GLY A 597 -5.77 -17.58 13.61
C GLY A 597 -6.14 -18.96 13.11
N HIS A 598 -7.37 -19.43 13.43
CA HIS A 598 -7.86 -20.73 13.02
C HIS A 598 -9.26 -20.67 12.43
N TYR A 599 -9.53 -21.47 11.41
CA TYR A 599 -10.87 -21.70 10.91
C TYR A 599 -11.67 -22.49 11.97
N THR A 600 -12.71 -21.90 12.52
CA THR A 600 -13.61 -22.58 13.47
C THR A 600 -14.66 -23.42 12.74
N LYS A 601 -14.94 -23.10 11.46
CA LYS A 601 -15.84 -23.85 10.60
C LYS A 601 -15.47 -23.65 9.14
N PHE A 602 -15.08 -24.74 8.46
CA PHE A 602 -14.81 -24.72 7.01
C PHE A 602 -14.99 -26.12 6.41
N PRO A 603 -16.24 -26.65 6.35
CA PRO A 603 -16.50 -28.07 6.05
C PRO A 603 -16.37 -28.46 4.57
N ASN A 604 -16.38 -27.51 3.65
CA ASN A 604 -16.34 -27.75 2.19
C ASN A 604 -15.18 -27.00 1.55
N ALA A 605 -13.99 -27.10 2.16
CA ALA A 605 -12.79 -26.52 1.61
C ALA A 605 -12.31 -27.33 0.39
N THR A 606 -11.84 -26.66 -0.65
CA THR A 606 -11.12 -27.32 -1.73
C THR A 606 -9.71 -27.63 -1.28
N PHE A 607 -9.32 -28.89 -1.31
CA PHE A 607 -7.97 -29.37 -1.08
C PHE A 607 -7.35 -29.78 -2.42
N THR A 608 -6.21 -29.22 -2.74
CA THR A 608 -5.48 -29.57 -3.97
C THR A 608 -4.21 -30.33 -3.57
N SER A 609 -4.02 -31.52 -4.12
CA SER A 609 -2.76 -32.27 -3.94
C SER A 609 -1.58 -31.53 -4.56
N ALA A 610 -0.36 -31.88 -4.18
CA ALA A 610 0.84 -31.29 -4.76
C ALA A 610 0.89 -31.39 -6.30
N THR A 611 0.21 -32.37 -6.90
CA THR A 611 0.17 -32.63 -8.34
C THR A 611 -1.10 -32.15 -9.04
N GLY A 612 -1.91 -31.30 -8.37
CA GLY A 612 -3.07 -30.65 -8.97
C GLY A 612 -4.41 -31.38 -8.83
N THR A 613 -4.45 -32.58 -8.18
CA THR A 613 -5.71 -33.30 -7.95
C THR A 613 -6.52 -32.62 -6.83
N GLN A 614 -7.79 -32.32 -7.11
CA GLN A 614 -8.69 -31.65 -6.19
C GLN A 614 -9.64 -32.60 -5.50
N THR A 615 -9.89 -32.35 -4.23
CA THR A 615 -10.86 -33.04 -3.37
C THR A 615 -11.55 -32.03 -2.46
N ILE A 616 -12.73 -32.36 -1.97
CA ILE A 616 -13.42 -31.56 -0.95
C ILE A 616 -13.11 -32.16 0.42
N GLY A 617 -12.72 -31.31 1.36
CA GLY A 617 -12.38 -31.69 2.73
C GLY A 617 -12.90 -30.71 3.77
N ASP A 618 -12.63 -31.00 5.04
CA ASP A 618 -12.96 -30.12 6.17
C ASP A 618 -11.67 -29.46 6.69
N ALA A 619 -11.56 -28.16 6.51
CA ALA A 619 -10.45 -27.35 7.00
C ALA A 619 -10.72 -26.72 8.38
N SER A 620 -11.80 -27.13 9.06
CA SER A 620 -12.09 -26.68 10.43
C SER A 620 -10.96 -27.10 11.37
N GLY A 621 -10.46 -26.16 12.18
CA GLY A 621 -9.30 -26.36 13.04
C GLY A 621 -7.95 -26.01 12.41
N ASN A 622 -7.87 -25.86 11.09
CA ASN A 622 -6.64 -25.47 10.40
C ASN A 622 -6.29 -24.01 10.65
N GLU A 623 -5.01 -23.68 10.55
CA GLU A 623 -4.52 -22.30 10.59
C GLU A 623 -5.01 -21.51 9.37
N MET A 624 -5.30 -20.22 9.56
CA MET A 624 -5.67 -19.33 8.47
C MET A 624 -4.47 -19.07 7.55
N ILE A 625 -4.75 -18.87 6.27
CA ILE A 625 -3.72 -18.51 5.29
C ILE A 625 -3.12 -17.14 5.62
N TYR A 626 -1.84 -16.93 5.29
CA TYR A 626 -1.09 -15.70 5.52
C TYR A 626 -1.18 -15.14 6.96
N ALA A 627 -1.30 -16.03 7.95
CA ALA A 627 -1.40 -15.71 9.37
C ALA A 627 -0.16 -16.25 10.15
N PRO A 628 1.01 -15.60 10.06
CA PRO A 628 2.22 -16.07 10.76
C PRO A 628 2.03 -15.96 12.27
N HIS A 629 2.45 -17.00 13.03
CA HIS A 629 2.39 -16.95 14.48
C HIS A 629 3.25 -15.82 15.06
N THR A 630 4.40 -15.58 14.46
CA THR A 630 5.33 -14.54 14.91
C THR A 630 5.83 -13.73 13.72
N SER A 631 5.82 -12.42 13.88
CA SER A 631 6.51 -11.48 13.00
C SER A 631 7.27 -10.48 13.83
N ALA A 632 8.51 -10.16 13.45
CA ALA A 632 9.33 -9.22 14.17
C ALA A 632 10.18 -8.39 13.21
N ASN A 633 10.42 -7.14 13.58
CA ASN A 633 11.42 -6.31 12.92
C ASN A 633 12.25 -5.57 13.98
N LEU A 634 13.52 -5.34 13.65
CA LEU A 634 14.45 -4.60 14.48
C LEU A 634 15.26 -3.68 13.56
N SER A 635 15.43 -2.44 13.95
CA SER A 635 16.24 -1.47 13.21
C SER A 635 17.09 -0.65 14.15
N LEU A 636 18.36 -0.49 13.82
CA LEU A 636 19.31 0.35 14.54
C LEU A 636 19.75 1.47 13.60
N ASP A 637 19.41 2.71 13.96
CA ASP A 637 19.78 3.90 13.22
C ASP A 637 20.86 4.66 13.97
N TYR A 638 22.01 4.86 13.32
CA TYR A 638 23.15 5.60 13.84
C TYR A 638 23.44 6.82 12.98
N SER A 639 23.66 7.98 13.59
CA SER A 639 23.93 9.22 12.84
C SER A 639 24.76 10.18 13.68
N ILE A 640 25.95 10.55 13.17
CA ILE A 640 26.85 11.49 13.83
C ILE A 640 27.27 12.62 12.89
N PRO A 641 27.31 13.86 13.37
CA PRO A 641 28.00 14.96 12.68
C PRO A 641 29.52 14.78 12.80
N THR A 642 30.23 15.09 11.70
CA THR A 642 31.71 15.11 11.64
C THR A 642 32.17 16.42 11.02
N SER A 643 33.49 16.68 11.01
CA SER A 643 34.07 17.88 10.41
C SER A 643 33.89 17.94 8.87
N VAL A 644 33.56 16.82 8.23
CA VAL A 644 33.40 16.72 6.75
C VAL A 644 31.96 16.47 6.33
N GLY A 645 31.03 16.41 7.28
CA GLY A 645 29.60 16.12 7.01
C GLY A 645 28.99 15.21 8.06
N LYS A 646 27.80 14.69 7.79
CA LYS A 646 27.07 13.75 8.64
C LYS A 646 27.26 12.33 8.10
N ILE A 647 27.70 11.42 8.97
CA ILE A 647 27.76 9.98 8.69
C ILE A 647 26.50 9.35 9.29
N SER A 648 25.82 8.50 8.53
CA SER A 648 24.66 7.72 8.97
C SER A 648 24.87 6.24 8.64
N ALA A 649 24.36 5.36 9.49
CA ALA A 649 24.31 3.93 9.24
C ALA A 649 22.98 3.37 9.74
N ASN A 650 22.42 2.42 9.01
CA ASN A 650 21.25 1.65 9.42
C ASN A 650 21.55 0.17 9.25
N GLY A 651 21.12 -0.62 10.23
CA GLY A 651 21.00 -2.07 10.12
C GLY A 651 19.61 -2.47 10.53
N SER A 652 18.92 -3.25 9.69
CA SER A 652 17.59 -3.74 9.98
C SER A 652 17.46 -5.23 9.70
N VAL A 653 16.67 -5.91 10.51
CA VAL A 653 16.30 -7.30 10.34
C VAL A 653 14.78 -7.44 10.42
N GLN A 654 14.23 -8.20 9.49
CA GLN A 654 12.85 -8.64 9.48
C GLN A 654 12.84 -10.16 9.66
N TYR A 655 12.00 -10.65 10.56
CA TYR A 655 11.68 -12.07 10.73
C TYR A 655 10.20 -12.30 10.51
N ARG A 656 9.86 -13.35 9.80
CA ARG A 656 8.49 -13.86 9.66
C ARG A 656 8.49 -15.38 9.84
N ASP A 657 7.60 -15.85 10.69
CA ASP A 657 7.33 -17.28 10.86
C ASP A 657 6.66 -17.87 9.61
N ARG A 658 6.66 -19.20 9.51
CA ARG A 658 5.96 -19.93 8.45
C ARG A 658 4.52 -19.44 8.29
N VAL A 659 4.06 -19.33 7.03
CA VAL A 659 2.66 -19.09 6.69
C VAL A 659 2.15 -20.17 5.75
N TYR A 660 0.93 -20.64 5.98
CA TYR A 660 0.23 -21.46 5.01
C TYR A 660 -0.40 -20.58 3.94
N VAL A 661 -0.39 -21.06 2.70
CA VAL A 661 -1.01 -20.37 1.54
C VAL A 661 -2.25 -21.10 1.05
N THR A 662 -2.50 -22.30 1.57
CA THR A 662 -3.69 -23.13 1.29
C THR A 662 -4.43 -23.49 2.58
N ALA A 663 -5.77 -23.60 2.50
CA ALA A 663 -6.62 -23.81 3.67
C ALA A 663 -6.47 -25.22 4.29
N ASP A 664 -5.95 -26.19 3.56
CA ASP A 664 -5.61 -27.53 4.06
C ASP A 664 -4.30 -27.58 4.88
N ASN A 665 -3.61 -26.45 5.00
CA ASN A 665 -2.29 -26.31 5.63
C ASN A 665 -1.19 -27.20 5.01
N ARG A 666 -1.33 -27.57 3.75
CA ARG A 666 -0.36 -28.39 3.02
C ARG A 666 0.79 -27.57 2.44
N LEU A 667 0.46 -26.50 1.70
CA LEU A 667 1.45 -25.65 1.07
C LEU A 667 1.75 -24.45 1.96
N ALA A 668 3.05 -24.23 2.22
CA ALA A 668 3.49 -23.15 3.10
C ALA A 668 4.70 -22.41 2.52
N ILE A 669 4.81 -21.14 2.86
CA ILE A 669 6.07 -20.38 2.77
C ILE A 669 6.78 -20.58 4.11
N PRO A 670 7.99 -21.17 4.16
CA PRO A 670 8.76 -21.36 5.38
C PRO A 670 9.11 -20.03 6.06
N ASP A 671 9.50 -20.13 7.33
CA ASP A 671 10.06 -19.01 8.08
C ASP A 671 11.35 -18.48 7.45
N TYR A 672 11.57 -17.18 7.60
CA TYR A 672 12.79 -16.54 7.10
C TYR A 672 13.15 -15.28 7.90
N ALA A 673 14.43 -14.92 7.78
CA ALA A 673 14.94 -13.63 8.23
C ALA A 673 15.72 -12.93 7.10
N VAL A 674 15.45 -11.63 6.91
CA VAL A 674 16.13 -10.79 5.93
C VAL A 674 16.84 -9.66 6.64
N VAL A 675 18.10 -9.42 6.29
CA VAL A 675 18.92 -8.35 6.84
C VAL A 675 19.21 -7.32 5.76
N ASN A 676 18.91 -6.04 6.05
CA ASN A 676 19.27 -4.91 5.20
C ASN A 676 20.24 -3.99 5.95
N VAL A 677 21.20 -3.41 5.22
CA VAL A 677 22.16 -2.44 5.79
C VAL A 677 22.36 -1.28 4.84
N SER A 678 22.64 -0.10 5.40
CA SER A 678 23.07 1.05 4.63
C SER A 678 24.05 1.91 5.42
N VAL A 679 25.00 2.53 4.70
CA VAL A 679 25.96 3.51 5.25
C VAL A 679 25.95 4.72 4.33
N GLY A 680 25.69 5.88 4.88
CA GLY A 680 25.57 7.14 4.15
C GLY A 680 26.50 8.23 4.68
N TRP A 681 26.88 9.11 3.78
CA TRP A 681 27.53 10.38 4.07
C TRP A 681 26.69 11.50 3.46
N THR A 682 26.53 12.62 4.19
CA THR A 682 25.87 13.82 3.72
C THR A 682 26.78 15.02 4.00
N SER A 683 27.00 15.88 3.00
CA SER A 683 27.84 17.07 3.12
C SER A 683 27.38 18.03 4.22
N LEU A 684 28.27 18.88 4.74
CA LEU A 684 27.97 19.86 5.80
C LEU A 684 26.82 20.82 5.45
N ASP A 685 26.68 21.17 4.19
CA ASP A 685 25.61 22.05 3.67
C ASP A 685 24.34 21.26 3.29
N ASN A 686 24.31 19.94 3.53
CA ASN A 686 23.24 19.00 3.17
C ASN A 686 22.92 18.93 1.66
N ARG A 687 23.81 19.40 0.78
CA ARG A 687 23.58 19.39 -0.67
C ARG A 687 23.86 18.07 -1.34
N PHE A 688 24.91 17.40 -0.91
CA PHE A 688 25.38 16.15 -1.52
C PHE A 688 25.26 15.00 -0.54
N SER A 689 24.88 13.85 -1.02
CA SER A 689 24.87 12.62 -0.24
C SER A 689 25.36 11.43 -1.07
N VAL A 690 25.97 10.49 -0.40
CA VAL A 690 26.33 9.18 -0.95
C VAL A 690 25.85 8.14 0.03
N ASN A 691 25.14 7.12 -0.45
CA ASN A 691 24.65 6.02 0.37
C ASN A 691 25.04 4.69 -0.30
N VAL A 692 25.76 3.84 0.43
CA VAL A 692 26.06 2.45 0.05
C VAL A 692 25.09 1.56 0.81
N TRP A 693 24.43 0.65 0.12
CA TRP A 693 23.39 -0.18 0.73
C TRP A 693 23.44 -1.62 0.23
N ALA A 694 22.93 -2.53 1.05
CA ALA A 694 22.67 -3.90 0.68
C ALA A 694 21.28 -4.32 1.18
N ARG A 695 20.44 -4.79 0.28
CA ARG A 695 19.19 -5.47 0.57
C ARG A 695 19.44 -6.98 0.57
N ASN A 696 18.79 -7.70 1.51
CA ASN A 696 19.03 -9.12 1.72
C ASN A 696 20.53 -9.45 1.83
N LEU A 697 21.25 -8.78 2.74
CA LEU A 697 22.70 -8.88 2.91
C LEU A 697 23.17 -10.34 3.09
N THR A 698 22.40 -11.14 3.81
CA THR A 698 22.68 -12.56 4.08
C THR A 698 22.43 -13.47 2.87
N ASN A 699 21.87 -12.93 1.78
CA ASN A 699 21.45 -13.68 0.59
C ASN A 699 20.49 -14.85 0.93
N THR A 700 19.59 -14.61 1.88
CA THR A 700 18.57 -15.58 2.28
C THR A 700 17.67 -15.89 1.08
N ALA A 701 17.52 -17.17 0.74
CA ALA A 701 16.60 -17.63 -0.28
C ALA A 701 15.24 -17.91 0.39
N TYR A 702 14.27 -17.05 0.13
CA TYR A 702 12.91 -17.21 0.61
C TYR A 702 11.92 -17.03 -0.53
N TYR A 703 10.70 -17.57 -0.36
CA TYR A 703 9.67 -17.49 -1.39
C TYR A 703 8.89 -16.19 -1.27
N ALA A 704 8.78 -15.45 -2.37
CA ALA A 704 7.85 -14.33 -2.47
C ALA A 704 6.42 -14.86 -2.55
N ASN A 705 6.22 -15.94 -3.34
CA ASN A 705 4.94 -16.61 -3.38
C ASN A 705 5.09 -18.14 -3.63
N ARG A 706 4.10 -18.87 -3.17
CA ARG A 706 3.81 -20.26 -3.51
C ARG A 706 2.30 -20.39 -3.69
N THR A 707 1.86 -21.11 -4.69
CA THR A 707 0.42 -21.29 -4.96
C THR A 707 0.17 -22.61 -5.71
N GLU A 708 -1.08 -22.99 -5.83
CA GLU A 708 -1.54 -24.13 -6.58
C GLU A 708 -1.93 -23.69 -7.98
N GLN A 709 -1.58 -24.48 -8.99
CA GLN A 709 -1.94 -24.26 -10.39
C GLN A 709 -2.35 -25.60 -11.07
N ALA A 710 -2.69 -25.54 -12.35
CA ALA A 710 -3.24 -26.66 -13.10
C ALA A 710 -2.39 -27.96 -13.05
N LEU A 711 -1.06 -27.86 -13.12
CA LEU A 711 -0.16 -29.03 -13.01
C LEU A 711 0.24 -29.38 -11.56
N GLY A 712 -0.03 -28.52 -10.60
CA GLY A 712 0.33 -28.70 -9.20
C GLY A 712 0.95 -27.44 -8.59
N ASP A 713 1.75 -27.62 -7.55
CA ASP A 713 2.35 -26.51 -6.80
C ASP A 713 3.41 -25.78 -7.60
N ILE A 714 3.29 -24.46 -7.64
CA ILE A 714 4.27 -23.55 -8.22
C ILE A 714 4.83 -22.59 -7.17
N GLN A 715 5.97 -22.01 -7.48
CA GLN A 715 6.69 -21.13 -6.55
C GLN A 715 7.61 -20.16 -7.30
N TYR A 716 7.92 -19.02 -6.66
CA TYR A 716 9.07 -18.19 -7.06
C TYR A 716 9.75 -17.56 -5.84
N LEU A 717 11.05 -17.31 -5.96
CA LEU A 717 11.86 -16.74 -4.91
C LEU A 717 11.84 -15.22 -4.98
N ALA A 718 11.82 -14.59 -3.81
CA ALA A 718 12.05 -13.17 -3.64
C ALA A 718 13.46 -12.78 -4.14
N PRO A 719 13.72 -11.47 -4.43
CA PRO A 719 15.01 -11.02 -4.92
C PRO A 719 16.20 -11.51 -4.08
N PRO A 720 17.33 -11.88 -4.70
CA PRO A 720 18.56 -12.24 -3.99
C PRO A 720 19.16 -10.99 -3.31
N ARG A 721 20.37 -11.13 -2.74
CA ARG A 721 21.14 -9.98 -2.27
C ARG A 721 21.39 -9.00 -3.41
N VAL A 722 20.99 -7.75 -3.20
CA VAL A 722 21.28 -6.61 -4.10
C VAL A 722 22.13 -5.61 -3.33
N VAL A 723 23.27 -5.21 -3.90
CA VAL A 723 24.18 -4.21 -3.34
C VAL A 723 24.23 -3.04 -4.30
N GLY A 724 24.22 -1.83 -3.78
CA GLY A 724 24.25 -0.63 -4.63
C GLY A 724 24.79 0.60 -3.93
N VAL A 725 24.94 1.65 -4.74
CA VAL A 725 25.34 2.98 -4.30
C VAL A 725 24.36 3.99 -4.87
N THR A 726 23.96 4.97 -4.06
CA THR A 726 23.07 6.06 -4.46
C THR A 726 23.75 7.40 -4.20
N PHE A 727 23.76 8.27 -5.20
CA PHE A 727 24.20 9.65 -5.11
C PHE A 727 22.98 10.57 -5.05
N GLY A 728 22.99 11.49 -4.12
CA GLY A 728 21.91 12.46 -3.94
C GLY A 728 22.39 13.91 -4.03
N LEU A 729 21.50 14.75 -4.58
CA LEU A 729 21.62 16.21 -4.66
C LEU A 729 20.38 16.86 -4.07
N LYS A 730 20.56 17.89 -3.27
CA LYS A 730 19.48 18.69 -2.71
C LYS A 730 19.84 20.18 -2.78
N THR A 731 18.93 21.02 -3.27
CA THR A 731 19.08 22.49 -3.18
C THR A 731 18.72 22.98 -1.77
N ARG A 732 19.20 24.17 -1.43
CA ARG A 732 18.87 24.82 -0.14
C ARG A 732 17.45 25.35 -0.10
#